data_32fef048560b6ad1defa63b3901c5051
#
_entry.id   32fef048560b6ad1defa63b3901c5051
#
_cell.length_a   1.000
_cell.length_b   1.000
_cell.length_c   1.000
_cell.angle_alpha   90.00
_cell.angle_beta   90.00
_cell.angle_gamma   90.00
#
_symmetry.space_group_name_H-M   'P 1'
#
loop_
_entity.id
_entity.type
_entity.pdbx_description
1 polymer ?
#
loop_
_entity_poly.entity_id
_entity_poly.type
_entity_poly.pdbx_seq_one_letter_code
_entity_poly.pdbx_strand_id
1 'polypeptide(L)'
;MSDDVRPRRTTSRGAVNAWIRNTDEGVQLTATRDDETVLDRVPLGFSIDGIQLGTDAELVHVSDRTVRDRFTLRSGKSAGEHDYGHHESVHTFRSPGGVEWQVILRVGRDGVAVRYALPALDGTARVTEDRTAVTLPVESRSWVLDYQTWYETPRFGVDTAELASGAYGLPFLTRLDGTTHLLISESGIDGRFAGAHLRAGEPESPGGSDGSAPHGGRTLRFTLADDAVEVARGVVTPWRVFLVGTLAELVSSLFVEELAPAVAPELADATWVRPGRAAWSWWSDFYSGAQPAKQRHFVDVAADLGWEHLLIDCGWEETWVPEIVAYASRRGIQVHLWTIWRDLNSPEDLRKLALWRSLGVAGIKVDFMESESKDRYRWYDTILTESARLGLMVNFHGSVIPRGWMRTFPQVIGYEAIRGAEYYVFFENQALTAAHNVIQPFTRNIVGAMDATPVAFGAAGRTTSDGHELGLSVAFECGITHFADHVDAYAARPLAARFLAELAPVWDETVLLAGDPDTHAVIGRRAGDRWFLGGIATGDARVIHVPLDRLDVGPEAQVWIVTDAPPTPDTPPATGLAEMATTATDGIDVAVARDGGFAAIVAPAGADVFRAAPRPHHPALTVHPPIAELGADGAATITTDADARLRLPAGWTAERVTETGWAVRPGPGLPPGRLGVVTVERDGDDVVPVVAHARVVRPLTPGEYALSELPMIAFVNEDGPVERDQSNGAGNPGDGRPMRVAGQEFERGLGTAPYSEARFHLGGRAELCTGAVGVDDESAGSARVSVLADDREIFAAGVTAGKPVTTFSLDIQGVHTLCLRSEAAGPGDVGVHVDWVDASVHVTSVNP
;
A
#
# COMPACT_ATOMS: atom_id res chain seq x y z
N MET A 1 -19.84 -5.53 50.89
CA MET A 1 -19.56 -4.08 51.00
C MET A 1 -18.92 -3.64 49.73
N SER A 2 -19.66 -2.92 48.93
CA SER A 2 -19.16 -2.48 47.60
C SER A 2 -18.14 -1.33 47.81
N ASP A 3 -16.86 -1.64 47.59
CA ASP A 3 -15.84 -0.61 47.55
C ASP A 3 -15.95 0.15 46.20
N ASP A 4 -16.78 1.17 46.24
CA ASP A 4 -16.95 2.13 45.12
C ASP A 4 -15.73 3.06 45.10
N VAL A 5 -14.68 2.66 44.40
CA VAL A 5 -13.55 3.57 44.08
C VAL A 5 -14.03 4.55 43.01
N ARG A 6 -14.55 5.72 43.41
CA ARG A 6 -14.99 6.75 42.45
C ARG A 6 -13.79 7.38 41.76
N PRO A 7 -13.75 7.41 40.41
CA PRO A 7 -12.68 8.07 39.64
C PRO A 7 -12.74 9.59 39.85
N ARG A 8 -11.57 10.25 39.79
CA ARG A 8 -11.47 11.70 39.79
C ARG A 8 -12.06 12.26 38.51
N ARG A 9 -13.06 13.11 38.62
CA ARG A 9 -13.67 13.87 37.49
C ARG A 9 -12.66 14.85 36.92
N THR A 10 -12.42 14.77 35.62
CA THR A 10 -11.88 15.86 34.81
C THR A 10 -13.05 16.67 34.26
N THR A 11 -13.15 17.95 34.63
CA THR A 11 -14.26 18.86 34.27
C THR A 11 -13.90 19.72 33.05
N SER A 12 -13.73 19.10 31.88
CA SER A 12 -13.72 19.82 30.61
C SER A 12 -14.91 19.39 29.76
N ARG A 13 -15.51 20.29 29.00
CA ARG A 13 -16.60 19.98 28.08
C ARG A 13 -16.12 18.96 27.03
N GLY A 14 -16.84 17.88 26.81
CA GLY A 14 -16.42 16.75 25.95
C GLY A 14 -15.54 15.72 26.66
N ALA A 15 -15.37 15.81 28.00
CA ALA A 15 -14.51 14.88 28.73
C ALA A 15 -15.08 13.46 28.74
N VAL A 16 -14.28 12.53 28.30
CA VAL A 16 -14.56 11.09 28.42
C VAL A 16 -14.06 10.62 29.78
N ASN A 17 -14.91 9.89 30.51
CA ASN A 17 -14.55 9.23 31.76
C ASN A 17 -14.88 7.74 31.65
N ALA A 18 -14.05 6.89 32.27
CA ALA A 18 -14.31 5.45 32.29
C ALA A 18 -13.80 4.82 33.58
N TRP A 19 -14.41 3.73 33.95
CA TRP A 19 -14.03 2.95 35.13
C TRP A 19 -14.33 1.47 34.98
N ILE A 20 -13.57 0.64 35.68
CA ILE A 20 -13.78 -0.80 35.80
C ILE A 20 -14.57 -1.08 37.08
N ARG A 21 -15.60 -1.90 36.98
CA ARG A 21 -16.35 -2.43 38.13
C ARG A 21 -16.20 -3.94 38.20
N ASN A 22 -16.13 -4.46 39.42
CA ASN A 22 -16.22 -5.87 39.69
C ASN A 22 -17.58 -6.12 40.37
N THR A 23 -18.45 -6.83 39.68
CA THR A 23 -19.83 -7.10 40.11
C THR A 23 -20.08 -8.59 40.19
N ASP A 24 -21.26 -9.01 40.69
CA ASP A 24 -21.69 -10.42 40.67
C ASP A 24 -21.80 -10.97 39.23
N GLU A 25 -21.96 -10.11 38.22
CA GLU A 25 -21.97 -10.47 36.78
C GLU A 25 -20.56 -10.53 36.18
N GLY A 26 -19.52 -10.17 36.95
CA GLY A 26 -18.13 -10.17 36.55
C GLY A 26 -17.54 -8.76 36.40
N VAL A 27 -16.36 -8.71 35.76
CA VAL A 27 -15.61 -7.49 35.50
C VAL A 27 -16.23 -6.75 34.32
N GLN A 28 -16.55 -5.46 34.52
CA GLN A 28 -17.26 -4.64 33.55
C GLN A 28 -16.59 -3.28 33.37
N LEU A 29 -16.62 -2.73 32.15
CA LEU A 29 -16.26 -1.36 31.82
C LEU A 29 -17.53 -0.52 31.67
N THR A 30 -17.53 0.67 32.25
CA THR A 30 -18.51 1.73 31.95
C THR A 30 -17.76 2.99 31.53
N ALA A 31 -18.27 3.70 30.53
CA ALA A 31 -17.74 4.99 30.12
C ALA A 31 -18.84 6.01 29.89
N THR A 32 -18.52 7.28 30.19
CA THR A 32 -19.41 8.43 29.97
C THR A 32 -18.69 9.52 29.18
N ARG A 33 -19.48 10.33 28.49
CA ARG A 33 -19.07 11.60 27.91
C ARG A 33 -20.02 12.69 28.39
N ASP A 34 -19.49 13.78 28.92
CA ASP A 34 -20.29 14.86 29.51
C ASP A 34 -21.38 14.38 30.51
N ASP A 35 -21.04 13.32 31.30
CA ASP A 35 -21.92 12.61 32.24
C ASP A 35 -22.99 11.70 31.57
N GLU A 36 -23.13 11.67 30.22
CA GLU A 36 -23.99 10.74 29.51
C GLU A 36 -23.27 9.40 29.28
N THR A 37 -23.96 8.29 29.53
CA THR A 37 -23.39 6.95 29.36
C THR A 37 -23.25 6.61 27.88
N VAL A 38 -22.02 6.28 27.46
CA VAL A 38 -21.67 5.89 26.07
C VAL A 38 -21.28 4.41 25.96
N LEU A 39 -20.77 3.81 27.04
CA LEU A 39 -20.55 2.39 27.18
C LEU A 39 -21.13 1.96 28.53
N ASP A 40 -22.11 1.08 28.52
CA ASP A 40 -22.74 0.56 29.73
C ASP A 40 -22.40 -0.91 29.94
N ARG A 41 -21.82 -1.21 31.09
CA ARG A 41 -21.55 -2.58 31.59
C ARG A 41 -20.93 -3.52 30.55
N VAL A 42 -19.96 -3.03 29.78
CA VAL A 42 -19.21 -3.84 28.80
C VAL A 42 -18.48 -4.96 29.56
N PRO A 43 -18.83 -6.24 29.35
CA PRO A 43 -18.15 -7.34 30.03
C PRO A 43 -16.70 -7.43 29.54
N LEU A 44 -15.78 -7.66 30.47
CA LEU A 44 -14.36 -7.78 30.23
C LEU A 44 -13.83 -9.14 30.65
N GLY A 45 -12.75 -9.58 29.97
CA GLY A 45 -12.07 -10.83 30.25
C GLY A 45 -11.88 -11.66 28.99
N PHE A 46 -11.41 -12.89 29.16
CA PHE A 46 -11.20 -13.84 28.08
C PHE A 46 -11.12 -15.27 28.62
N SER A 47 -11.26 -16.25 27.72
CA SER A 47 -11.09 -17.67 28.06
C SER A 47 -9.67 -18.12 27.74
N ILE A 48 -8.99 -18.71 28.71
CA ILE A 48 -7.63 -19.21 28.56
C ILE A 48 -7.50 -20.63 29.15
N ASP A 49 -7.07 -21.60 28.35
CA ASP A 49 -6.95 -23.02 28.73
C ASP A 49 -8.22 -23.58 29.42
N GLY A 50 -9.38 -23.11 28.99
CA GLY A 50 -10.69 -23.46 29.55
C GLY A 50 -11.04 -22.71 30.84
N ILE A 51 -10.20 -21.82 31.34
CA ILE A 51 -10.49 -20.97 32.51
C ILE A 51 -11.11 -19.66 31.99
N GLN A 52 -12.28 -19.32 32.53
CA GLN A 52 -12.94 -18.05 32.29
C GLN A 52 -12.36 -16.97 33.20
N LEU A 53 -11.68 -15.97 32.58
CA LEU A 53 -11.22 -14.78 33.29
C LEU A 53 -12.26 -13.66 33.14
N GLY A 54 -12.55 -12.98 34.22
CA GLY A 54 -13.54 -11.89 34.27
C GLY A 54 -14.86 -12.27 34.91
N THR A 55 -15.11 -13.54 35.26
CA THR A 55 -16.22 -14.00 36.12
C THR A 55 -15.69 -14.43 37.46
N ASP A 56 -16.46 -14.21 38.53
CA ASP A 56 -16.11 -14.59 39.92
C ASP A 56 -14.67 -14.16 40.32
N ALA A 57 -14.20 -13.04 39.78
CA ALA A 57 -12.82 -12.58 39.97
C ALA A 57 -12.72 -11.72 41.25
N GLU A 58 -11.66 -11.96 42.03
CA GLU A 58 -11.29 -11.09 43.17
C GLU A 58 -10.44 -9.93 42.68
N LEU A 59 -10.82 -8.68 43.02
CA LEU A 59 -9.95 -7.50 42.78
C LEU A 59 -8.83 -7.50 43.84
N VAL A 60 -7.59 -7.68 43.39
CA VAL A 60 -6.40 -7.76 44.24
C VAL A 60 -5.76 -6.40 44.45
N HIS A 61 -5.62 -5.62 43.35
CA HIS A 61 -4.91 -4.34 43.40
C HIS A 61 -5.34 -3.42 42.23
N VAL A 62 -5.29 -2.12 42.50
CA VAL A 62 -5.46 -1.09 41.45
C VAL A 62 -4.29 -0.10 41.56
N SER A 63 -3.71 0.24 40.42
CA SER A 63 -2.73 1.31 40.34
C SER A 63 -3.07 2.26 39.19
N ASP A 64 -2.86 3.54 39.45
CA ASP A 64 -3.18 4.62 38.50
C ASP A 64 -1.93 5.41 38.15
N ARG A 65 -1.83 5.83 36.91
CA ARG A 65 -0.79 6.77 36.47
C ARG A 65 -1.25 7.62 35.29
N THR A 66 -0.61 8.75 35.10
CA THR A 66 -0.71 9.50 33.85
C THR A 66 0.39 9.04 32.92
N VAL A 67 0.03 8.57 31.74
CA VAL A 67 0.94 8.27 30.63
C VAL A 67 1.01 9.51 29.76
N ARG A 68 2.20 10.07 29.62
CA ARG A 68 2.48 11.16 28.68
C ARG A 68 3.60 10.71 27.76
N ASP A 69 3.43 10.97 26.49
CA ASP A 69 4.43 10.65 25.50
C ASP A 69 4.37 11.66 24.34
N ARG A 70 5.45 11.70 23.57
CA ARG A 70 5.56 12.50 22.35
C ARG A 70 6.00 11.58 21.22
N PHE A 71 5.40 11.73 20.05
CA PHE A 71 5.74 10.95 18.87
C PHE A 71 5.66 11.81 17.61
N THR A 72 6.30 11.32 16.55
CA THR A 72 6.26 11.97 15.23
C THR A 72 5.62 11.03 14.22
N LEU A 73 4.66 11.54 13.46
CA LEU A 73 4.13 10.88 12.27
C LEU A 73 4.78 11.46 11.01
N ARG A 74 5.21 10.59 10.10
CA ARG A 74 5.80 11.00 8.80
C ARG A 74 4.75 11.18 7.71
N SER A 75 3.56 10.63 7.91
CA SER A 75 2.41 10.68 7.00
C SER A 75 1.12 10.58 7.80
N GLY A 76 -0.01 10.51 7.13
CA GLY A 76 -1.31 10.38 7.77
C GLY A 76 -2.08 11.69 7.84
N LYS A 77 -3.17 11.66 8.59
CA LYS A 77 -4.10 12.79 8.77
C LYS A 77 -3.44 14.06 9.32
N SER A 78 -2.36 13.89 10.06
CA SER A 78 -1.61 14.98 10.67
C SER A 78 -0.17 14.51 10.87
N ALA A 79 0.70 14.88 9.96
CA ALA A 79 2.13 14.63 10.06
C ALA A 79 2.78 15.65 11.00
N GLY A 80 3.91 15.28 11.61
CA GLY A 80 4.65 16.12 12.52
C GLY A 80 4.70 15.60 13.94
N GLU A 81 5.08 16.45 14.87
CA GLU A 81 5.19 16.12 16.30
C GLU A 81 3.84 16.20 16.99
N HIS A 82 3.51 15.19 17.79
CA HIS A 82 2.31 15.11 18.62
C HIS A 82 2.68 14.78 20.05
N ASP A 83 1.96 15.36 20.99
CA ASP A 83 2.01 15.00 22.39
C ASP A 83 0.61 14.62 22.90
N TYR A 84 0.58 13.64 23.77
CA TYR A 84 -0.67 13.21 24.39
C TYR A 84 -0.52 12.89 25.86
N GLY A 85 -1.65 12.87 26.56
CA GLY A 85 -1.72 12.47 27.93
C GLY A 85 -2.94 11.60 28.19
N HIS A 86 -2.72 10.36 28.61
CA HIS A 86 -3.77 9.42 28.99
C HIS A 86 -3.76 9.17 30.49
N HIS A 87 -4.94 8.97 31.07
CA HIS A 87 -5.06 8.33 32.36
C HIS A 87 -5.02 6.83 32.16
N GLU A 88 -4.12 6.14 32.83
CA GLU A 88 -4.01 4.66 32.77
C GLU A 88 -4.26 4.10 34.16
N SER A 89 -5.18 3.15 34.26
CA SER A 89 -5.38 2.35 35.47
C SER A 89 -5.16 0.86 35.16
N VAL A 90 -4.44 0.19 36.05
CA VAL A 90 -4.15 -1.23 35.98
C VAL A 90 -4.86 -1.92 37.13
N HIS A 91 -5.83 -2.76 36.81
CA HIS A 91 -6.61 -3.52 37.75
C HIS A 91 -6.12 -4.98 37.74
N THR A 92 -5.57 -5.46 38.83
CA THR A 92 -5.11 -6.85 38.99
C THR A 92 -6.23 -7.65 39.64
N PHE A 93 -6.64 -8.70 38.98
CA PHE A 93 -7.66 -9.64 39.43
C PHE A 93 -7.05 -11.01 39.66
N ARG A 94 -7.69 -11.80 40.53
CA ARG A 94 -7.42 -13.22 40.74
C ARG A 94 -8.67 -14.02 40.43
N SER A 95 -8.57 -14.99 39.51
CA SER A 95 -9.67 -15.90 39.22
C SER A 95 -9.86 -16.93 40.30
N PRO A 96 -11.01 -17.66 40.35
CA PRO A 96 -11.24 -18.73 41.34
C PRO A 96 -10.15 -19.82 41.33
N GLY A 97 -9.53 -20.07 40.18
CA GLY A 97 -8.38 -20.98 40.03
C GLY A 97 -7.04 -20.45 40.51
N GLY A 98 -7.00 -19.22 41.09
CA GLY A 98 -5.78 -18.60 41.57
C GLY A 98 -4.92 -17.93 40.51
N VAL A 99 -5.37 -17.90 39.26
CA VAL A 99 -4.64 -17.22 38.16
C VAL A 99 -4.81 -15.70 38.31
N GLU A 100 -3.71 -14.98 38.42
CA GLU A 100 -3.72 -13.53 38.42
C GLU A 100 -3.63 -13.03 36.98
N TRP A 101 -4.39 -11.99 36.65
CA TRP A 101 -4.45 -11.33 35.36
C TRP A 101 -4.79 -9.85 35.55
N GLN A 102 -4.57 -9.05 34.52
CA GLN A 102 -4.77 -7.61 34.61
C GLN A 102 -5.67 -7.10 33.49
N VAL A 103 -6.51 -6.14 33.83
CA VAL A 103 -7.17 -5.22 32.90
C VAL A 103 -6.43 -3.90 32.93
N ILE A 104 -5.92 -3.46 31.80
CA ILE A 104 -5.28 -2.16 31.64
C ILE A 104 -6.28 -1.27 30.89
N LEU A 105 -6.74 -0.22 31.56
CA LEU A 105 -7.66 0.79 31.02
C LEU A 105 -6.87 2.04 30.71
N ARG A 106 -7.01 2.59 29.48
CA ARG A 106 -6.56 3.93 29.12
C ARG A 106 -7.75 4.81 28.77
N VAL A 107 -7.72 6.04 29.25
CA VAL A 107 -8.71 7.08 28.94
C VAL A 107 -7.96 8.27 28.37
N GLY A 108 -8.23 8.59 27.11
CA GLY A 108 -7.73 9.76 26.41
C GLY A 108 -8.79 10.87 26.34
N ARG A 109 -8.52 11.88 25.52
CA ARG A 109 -9.44 13.01 25.32
C ARG A 109 -10.72 12.57 24.60
N ASP A 110 -10.59 11.70 23.64
CA ASP A 110 -11.60 11.33 22.65
C ASP A 110 -11.87 9.81 22.58
N GLY A 111 -11.39 9.05 23.58
CA GLY A 111 -11.59 7.62 23.58
C GLY A 111 -11.18 6.92 24.88
N VAL A 112 -11.60 5.65 24.89
CA VAL A 112 -11.32 4.67 25.93
C VAL A 112 -10.74 3.43 25.27
N ALA A 113 -9.74 2.83 25.89
CA ALA A 113 -9.19 1.56 25.43
C ALA A 113 -8.91 0.61 26.58
N VAL A 114 -9.17 -0.68 26.35
CA VAL A 114 -8.85 -1.74 27.29
C VAL A 114 -7.99 -2.80 26.62
N ARG A 115 -7.08 -3.39 27.39
CA ARG A 115 -6.34 -4.60 27.01
C ARG A 115 -6.06 -5.45 28.24
N TYR A 116 -5.66 -6.68 27.99
CA TYR A 116 -5.39 -7.64 29.04
C TYR A 116 -3.90 -7.96 29.11
N ALA A 117 -3.40 -8.14 30.33
CA ALA A 117 -2.07 -8.69 30.56
C ALA A 117 -2.19 -9.99 31.35
N LEU A 118 -1.46 -10.99 30.89
CA LEU A 118 -1.34 -12.28 31.52
C LEU A 118 0.05 -12.39 32.15
N PRO A 119 0.18 -12.05 33.45
CA PRO A 119 1.44 -12.30 34.12
C PRO A 119 1.68 -13.80 34.24
N ALA A 120 2.86 -14.22 34.02
CA ALA A 120 3.48 -15.47 34.43
C ALA A 120 2.60 -16.75 34.45
N LEU A 121 2.12 -17.22 33.33
CA LEU A 121 1.78 -18.64 33.17
C LEU A 121 3.06 -19.42 32.80
N ASP A 122 3.21 -20.67 33.32
CA ASP A 122 4.32 -21.52 32.93
C ASP A 122 4.06 -22.10 31.52
N GLY A 123 4.99 -21.85 30.58
CA GLY A 123 4.87 -22.35 29.23
C GLY A 123 4.03 -21.48 28.30
N THR A 124 3.28 -22.12 27.39
CA THR A 124 2.30 -21.52 26.47
C THR A 124 0.90 -21.78 26.97
N ALA A 125 -0.03 -20.89 26.65
CA ALA A 125 -1.46 -21.01 26.96
C ALA A 125 -2.29 -20.69 25.71
N ARG A 126 -3.54 -21.15 25.67
CA ARG A 126 -4.46 -20.98 24.52
C ARG A 126 -5.60 -20.05 24.90
N VAL A 127 -5.66 -18.90 24.27
CA VAL A 127 -6.79 -17.97 24.35
C VAL A 127 -7.82 -18.35 23.29
N THR A 128 -9.06 -18.62 23.71
CA THR A 128 -10.12 -19.12 22.82
C THR A 128 -11.29 -18.15 22.68
N GLU A 129 -11.42 -17.17 23.55
CA GLU A 129 -12.52 -16.22 23.53
C GLU A 129 -12.09 -14.88 24.11
N ASP A 130 -12.52 -13.80 23.46
CA ASP A 130 -12.54 -12.45 24.04
C ASP A 130 -13.97 -12.15 24.50
N ARG A 131 -14.13 -11.80 25.76
CA ARG A 131 -15.44 -11.54 26.36
C ARG A 131 -15.92 -10.11 26.17
N THR A 132 -15.07 -9.25 25.66
CA THR A 132 -15.42 -7.84 25.42
C THR A 132 -16.59 -7.75 24.44
N ALA A 133 -17.70 -7.19 24.90
CA ALA A 133 -18.91 -7.06 24.11
C ALA A 133 -19.62 -5.73 24.40
N VAL A 134 -20.10 -5.08 23.36
CA VAL A 134 -20.79 -3.80 23.44
C VAL A 134 -22.25 -3.99 23.02
N THR A 135 -23.18 -3.58 23.85
CA THR A 135 -24.60 -3.53 23.50
C THR A 135 -24.95 -2.13 23.02
N LEU A 136 -25.41 -2.05 21.77
CA LEU A 136 -25.84 -0.81 21.12
C LEU A 136 -27.35 -0.60 21.34
N PRO A 137 -27.80 0.66 21.58
CA PRO A 137 -29.22 0.97 21.63
C PRO A 137 -29.93 0.64 20.32
N VAL A 138 -31.18 0.17 20.41
CA VAL A 138 -31.96 -0.24 19.25
C VAL A 138 -32.27 0.93 18.31
N GLU A 139 -32.41 2.13 18.85
CA GLU A 139 -32.68 3.36 18.09
C GLU A 139 -31.45 3.96 17.41
N SER A 140 -30.26 3.39 17.64
CA SER A 140 -29.02 3.89 17.06
C SER A 140 -28.91 3.51 15.57
N ARG A 141 -28.07 4.25 14.82
CA ARG A 141 -27.73 3.99 13.43
C ARG A 141 -26.25 3.67 13.29
N SER A 142 -25.93 2.64 12.54
CA SER A 142 -24.59 2.12 12.38
C SER A 142 -24.11 2.15 10.94
N TRP A 143 -22.80 2.32 10.72
CA TRP A 143 -22.12 2.23 9.42
C TRP A 143 -21.05 1.16 9.52
N VAL A 144 -21.21 0.13 8.70
CA VAL A 144 -20.56 -1.16 8.86
C VAL A 144 -20.07 -1.73 7.54
N LEU A 145 -19.30 -2.80 7.58
CA LEU A 145 -19.03 -3.69 6.46
C LEU A 145 -19.13 -5.15 6.92
N ASP A 146 -19.59 -6.02 6.05
CA ASP A 146 -19.51 -7.46 6.28
C ASP A 146 -18.04 -7.88 6.34
N TYR A 147 -17.69 -8.68 7.35
CA TYR A 147 -16.31 -9.04 7.60
C TYR A 147 -15.72 -9.93 6.51
N GLN A 148 -14.62 -9.47 5.97
CA GLN A 148 -13.61 -10.25 5.24
C GLN A 148 -12.24 -9.90 5.81
N THR A 149 -11.31 -10.82 5.76
CA THR A 149 -9.98 -10.65 6.36
C THR A 149 -9.11 -9.59 5.65
N TRP A 150 -9.50 -9.13 4.46
CA TRP A 150 -8.86 -8.03 3.72
C TRP A 150 -9.73 -6.79 3.59
N TYR A 151 -10.93 -6.77 4.19
CA TYR A 151 -11.77 -5.57 4.38
C TYR A 151 -12.28 -4.88 3.10
N GLU A 152 -12.43 -5.60 1.99
CA GLU A 152 -12.85 -5.03 0.71
C GLU A 152 -14.34 -5.22 0.38
N THR A 153 -15.15 -5.54 1.37
CA THR A 153 -16.60 -5.54 1.23
C THR A 153 -17.16 -4.11 1.24
N PRO A 154 -18.33 -3.85 0.58
CA PRO A 154 -18.94 -2.55 0.63
C PRO A 154 -19.30 -2.12 2.06
N ARG A 155 -19.09 -0.83 2.38
CA ARG A 155 -19.63 -0.22 3.60
C ARG A 155 -21.04 0.31 3.34
N PHE A 156 -21.90 0.18 4.33
CA PHE A 156 -23.28 0.63 4.26
C PHE A 156 -23.79 1.11 5.62
N GLY A 157 -24.81 1.98 5.59
CA GLY A 157 -25.53 2.43 6.78
C GLY A 157 -26.74 1.54 7.05
N VAL A 158 -26.98 1.18 8.31
CA VAL A 158 -28.09 0.35 8.76
C VAL A 158 -28.58 0.81 10.13
N ASP A 159 -29.90 0.79 10.36
CA ASP A 159 -30.43 1.01 11.68
C ASP A 159 -30.09 -0.19 12.57
N THR A 160 -29.67 0.05 13.80
CA THR A 160 -29.17 -1.01 14.69
C THR A 160 -30.26 -2.08 14.95
N ALA A 161 -31.52 -1.69 14.93
CA ALA A 161 -32.65 -2.64 14.99
C ALA A 161 -32.66 -3.65 13.81
N GLU A 162 -32.17 -3.24 12.65
CA GLU A 162 -32.17 -4.03 11.40
C GLU A 162 -30.80 -4.70 11.15
N LEU A 163 -29.82 -4.44 12.02
CA LEU A 163 -28.49 -5.03 11.89
C LEU A 163 -28.60 -6.58 11.96
N ALA A 164 -28.21 -7.25 10.90
CA ALA A 164 -28.27 -8.71 10.83
C ALA A 164 -27.33 -9.40 11.83
N SER A 165 -27.64 -10.62 12.25
CA SER A 165 -26.68 -11.47 12.95
C SER A 165 -25.58 -11.88 11.99
N GLY A 166 -24.30 -11.74 12.39
CA GLY A 166 -23.18 -12.01 11.50
C GLY A 166 -21.87 -11.44 11.99
N ALA A 167 -20.86 -11.53 11.13
CA ALA A 167 -19.54 -10.98 11.37
C ALA A 167 -19.36 -9.64 10.65
N TYR A 168 -18.85 -8.65 11.38
CA TYR A 168 -18.61 -7.29 10.89
C TYR A 168 -17.15 -6.90 11.08
N GLY A 169 -16.59 -6.24 10.07
CA GLY A 169 -15.22 -5.74 10.14
C GLY A 169 -15.09 -4.44 10.94
N LEU A 170 -13.87 -4.19 11.40
CA LEU A 170 -13.49 -2.93 12.03
C LEU A 170 -13.07 -1.88 10.96
N PRO A 171 -13.11 -0.56 11.28
CA PRO A 171 -13.82 0.01 12.40
C PRO A 171 -15.34 -0.01 12.18
N PHE A 172 -16.07 -0.10 13.28
CA PHE A 172 -17.53 -0.09 13.32
C PHE A 172 -17.98 1.25 13.92
N LEU A 173 -18.77 2.03 13.20
CA LEU A 173 -19.27 3.33 13.66
C LEU A 173 -20.75 3.24 14.00
N THR A 174 -21.14 3.82 15.15
CA THR A 174 -22.53 3.98 15.57
C THR A 174 -22.81 5.38 16.04
N ARG A 175 -23.93 5.97 15.63
CA ARG A 175 -24.50 7.19 16.22
C ARG A 175 -25.34 6.78 17.42
N LEU A 176 -24.92 7.16 18.62
CA LEU A 176 -25.63 6.87 19.87
C LEU A 176 -26.79 7.84 20.12
N ASP A 177 -26.60 9.11 19.77
CA ASP A 177 -27.59 10.18 19.85
C ASP A 177 -27.41 11.17 18.69
N GLY A 178 -28.03 12.34 18.75
CA GLY A 178 -27.98 13.34 17.67
C GLY A 178 -26.58 13.79 17.26
N THR A 179 -25.59 13.79 18.16
CA THR A 179 -24.23 14.31 17.93
C THR A 179 -23.11 13.37 18.36
N THR A 180 -23.38 12.47 19.29
CA THR A 180 -22.39 11.56 19.86
C THR A 180 -22.29 10.27 19.07
N HIS A 181 -21.08 9.93 18.66
CA HIS A 181 -20.77 8.72 17.90
C HIS A 181 -19.79 7.87 18.71
N LEU A 182 -19.92 6.55 18.55
CA LEU A 182 -19.01 5.53 19.05
C LEU A 182 -18.37 4.83 17.85
N LEU A 183 -17.04 4.84 17.77
CA LEU A 183 -16.30 4.04 16.79
C LEU A 183 -15.52 2.96 17.54
N ILE A 184 -15.74 1.71 17.15
CA ILE A 184 -15.09 0.53 17.71
C ILE A 184 -13.98 0.08 16.78
N SER A 185 -12.77 -0.11 17.32
CA SER A 185 -11.59 -0.57 16.57
C SER A 185 -10.60 -1.32 17.47
N GLU A 186 -9.39 -1.49 16.97
CA GLU A 186 -8.28 -2.19 17.62
C GLU A 186 -6.97 -1.42 17.41
N SER A 187 -6.00 -1.54 18.33
CA SER A 187 -4.66 -0.95 18.19
C SER A 187 -3.57 -1.76 18.87
N GLY A 188 -2.33 -1.58 18.45
CA GLY A 188 -1.14 -2.14 19.09
C GLY A 188 -1.00 -3.64 18.94
N ILE A 189 -1.36 -4.20 17.79
CA ILE A 189 -1.22 -5.62 17.46
C ILE A 189 0.15 -5.93 16.87
N ASP A 190 0.65 -7.11 17.18
CA ASP A 190 1.86 -7.73 16.62
C ASP A 190 1.74 -9.27 16.58
N GLY A 191 2.76 -9.96 16.09
CA GLY A 191 2.79 -11.42 15.95
C GLY A 191 2.71 -12.24 17.25
N ARG A 192 2.50 -11.60 18.38
CA ARG A 192 2.23 -12.29 19.65
C ARG A 192 0.74 -12.64 19.83
N PHE A 193 -0.15 -11.98 19.05
CA PHE A 193 -1.59 -12.18 19.15
C PHE A 193 -2.27 -12.20 17.77
N ALA A 194 -3.55 -12.60 17.69
CA ALA A 194 -4.38 -12.53 16.50
C ALA A 194 -5.21 -11.26 16.49
N GLY A 195 -5.62 -10.81 15.30
CA GLY A 195 -6.62 -9.75 15.13
C GLY A 195 -8.01 -10.18 15.57
N ALA A 196 -8.90 -9.21 15.64
CA ALA A 196 -10.30 -9.46 15.97
C ALA A 196 -11.24 -8.69 15.04
N HIS A 197 -12.44 -9.24 14.89
CA HIS A 197 -13.60 -8.62 14.25
C HIS A 197 -14.78 -8.63 15.22
N LEU A 198 -15.91 -8.04 14.84
CA LEU A 198 -17.11 -8.03 15.66
C LEU A 198 -18.11 -9.07 15.15
N ARG A 199 -18.80 -9.73 16.08
CA ARG A 199 -19.93 -10.59 15.77
C ARG A 199 -21.18 -10.06 16.44
N ALA A 200 -22.19 -9.75 15.64
CA ALA A 200 -23.53 -9.42 16.13
C ALA A 200 -24.31 -10.70 16.44
N GLY A 201 -24.85 -10.78 17.64
CA GLY A 201 -25.79 -11.81 18.08
C GLY A 201 -27.22 -11.57 17.58
N GLU A 202 -28.16 -12.44 17.97
CA GLU A 202 -29.58 -12.19 17.77
C GLU A 202 -30.05 -10.95 18.54
N PRO A 203 -31.11 -10.25 18.06
CA PRO A 203 -31.65 -9.08 18.74
C PRO A 203 -32.11 -9.43 20.17
N GLU A 204 -31.69 -8.61 21.13
CA GLU A 204 -32.18 -8.74 22.50
C GLU A 204 -33.56 -8.05 22.62
N SER A 205 -34.56 -8.78 23.08
CA SER A 205 -35.91 -8.24 23.29
C SER A 205 -35.93 -7.25 24.45
N PRO A 206 -36.72 -6.15 24.38
CA PRO A 206 -36.89 -5.26 25.53
C PRO A 206 -37.44 -6.03 26.72
N GLY A 207 -36.78 -5.92 27.87
CA GLY A 207 -37.25 -6.54 29.12
C GLY A 207 -36.80 -8.00 29.31
N GLY A 208 -35.68 -8.41 28.75
CA GLY A 208 -35.02 -9.69 29.05
C GLY A 208 -34.92 -9.89 30.57
N SER A 209 -35.10 -11.11 31.04
CA SER A 209 -35.23 -11.47 32.46
C SER A 209 -34.00 -11.20 33.33
N ASP A 210 -32.90 -10.72 32.72
CA ASP A 210 -31.64 -10.39 33.39
C ASP A 210 -31.35 -8.88 33.52
N GLY A 211 -32.24 -8.01 33.02
CA GLY A 211 -32.09 -6.57 33.13
C GLY A 211 -30.94 -5.96 32.27
N SER A 212 -30.35 -6.73 31.36
CA SER A 212 -29.15 -6.33 30.56
C SER A 212 -29.43 -5.28 29.51
N ALA A 213 -30.64 -5.15 29.02
CA ALA A 213 -31.04 -4.15 28.02
C ALA A 213 -32.46 -3.62 28.32
N PRO A 214 -32.64 -2.56 29.12
CA PRO A 214 -33.95 -2.00 29.44
C PRO A 214 -34.75 -1.55 28.21
N HIS A 215 -34.12 -1.30 27.08
CA HIS A 215 -34.73 -0.81 25.85
C HIS A 215 -34.59 -1.78 24.64
N GLY A 216 -34.09 -2.98 24.86
CA GLY A 216 -33.61 -3.84 23.76
C GLY A 216 -32.28 -3.34 23.19
N GLY A 217 -31.61 -4.15 22.42
CA GLY A 217 -30.30 -3.79 21.87
C GLY A 217 -29.71 -4.81 20.95
N ARG A 218 -28.53 -4.48 20.40
CA ARG A 218 -27.74 -5.39 19.58
C ARG A 218 -26.35 -5.53 20.21
N THR A 219 -26.03 -6.71 20.68
CA THR A 219 -24.73 -6.99 21.27
C THR A 219 -23.70 -7.36 20.21
N LEU A 220 -22.60 -6.61 20.17
CA LEU A 220 -21.43 -6.82 19.35
C LEU A 220 -20.31 -7.40 20.20
N ARG A 221 -19.87 -8.61 19.92
CA ARG A 221 -18.79 -9.29 20.64
C ARG A 221 -17.51 -9.29 19.80
N PHE A 222 -16.38 -8.96 20.43
CA PHE A 222 -15.09 -9.20 19.82
C PHE A 222 -14.85 -10.70 19.63
N THR A 223 -14.50 -11.09 18.41
CA THR A 223 -14.23 -12.48 18.02
C THR A 223 -12.83 -12.54 17.42
N LEU A 224 -11.98 -13.42 17.93
CA LEU A 224 -10.62 -13.60 17.45
C LEU A 224 -10.62 -14.17 16.03
N ALA A 225 -9.65 -13.79 15.22
CA ALA A 225 -9.50 -14.33 13.86
C ALA A 225 -9.08 -15.81 13.86
N ASP A 226 -8.38 -16.26 14.89
CA ASP A 226 -8.04 -17.67 15.12
C ASP A 226 -9.02 -18.29 16.12
N ASP A 227 -9.40 -19.55 15.94
CA ASP A 227 -10.21 -20.31 16.88
C ASP A 227 -9.55 -20.42 18.26
N ALA A 228 -8.22 -20.38 18.29
CA ALA A 228 -7.42 -20.31 19.50
C ALA A 228 -6.06 -19.67 19.22
N VAL A 229 -5.72 -18.67 20.02
CA VAL A 229 -4.43 -17.99 19.96
C VAL A 229 -3.50 -18.59 21.00
N GLU A 230 -2.45 -19.29 20.57
CA GLU A 230 -1.39 -19.72 21.46
C GLU A 230 -0.55 -18.52 21.89
N VAL A 231 -0.45 -18.26 23.19
CA VAL A 231 0.27 -17.13 23.75
C VAL A 231 1.41 -17.59 24.65
N ALA A 232 2.52 -16.87 24.60
CA ALA A 232 3.63 -17.07 25.50
C ALA A 232 3.39 -16.34 26.84
N ARG A 233 4.19 -16.69 27.83
CA ARG A 233 4.24 -16.05 29.15
C ARG A 233 4.38 -14.54 29.03
N GLY A 234 3.62 -13.79 29.84
CA GLY A 234 3.71 -12.32 29.90
C GLY A 234 3.09 -11.60 28.71
N VAL A 235 2.23 -12.24 27.94
CA VAL A 235 1.55 -11.60 26.80
C VAL A 235 0.67 -10.45 27.27
N VAL A 236 0.69 -9.37 26.47
CA VAL A 236 -0.27 -8.27 26.55
C VAL A 236 -1.05 -8.28 25.25
N THR A 237 -2.39 -8.31 25.34
CA THR A 237 -3.25 -8.33 24.16
C THR A 237 -3.24 -6.99 23.41
N PRO A 238 -3.69 -6.93 22.14
CA PRO A 238 -4.03 -5.66 21.51
C PRO A 238 -5.07 -4.87 22.31
N TRP A 239 -5.13 -3.57 22.06
CA TRP A 239 -6.16 -2.71 22.64
C TRP A 239 -7.50 -2.90 21.93
N ARG A 240 -8.58 -3.07 22.70
CA ARG A 240 -9.95 -2.84 22.24
C ARG A 240 -10.24 -1.37 22.40
N VAL A 241 -10.51 -0.69 21.29
CA VAL A 241 -10.55 0.78 21.16
C VAL A 241 -11.98 1.24 20.98
N PHE A 242 -12.38 2.23 21.77
CA PHE A 242 -13.69 2.87 21.74
C PHE A 242 -13.48 4.39 21.65
N LEU A 243 -13.53 4.92 20.41
CA LEU A 243 -13.51 6.36 20.19
C LEU A 243 -14.91 6.93 20.39
N VAL A 244 -15.02 8.03 21.13
CA VAL A 244 -16.29 8.64 21.49
C VAL A 244 -16.22 10.14 21.24
N GLY A 245 -17.10 10.65 20.40
CA GLY A 245 -17.12 12.08 20.09
C GLY A 245 -18.12 12.47 19.02
N THR A 246 -18.08 13.72 18.63
CA THR A 246 -18.70 14.20 17.40
C THR A 246 -17.91 13.66 16.19
N LEU A 247 -18.52 13.62 15.01
CA LEU A 247 -17.82 13.20 13.79
C LEU A 247 -16.55 14.01 13.53
N ALA A 248 -16.58 15.32 13.84
CA ALA A 248 -15.41 16.18 13.66
C ALA A 248 -14.24 15.80 14.61
N GLU A 249 -14.53 15.44 15.84
CA GLU A 249 -13.51 14.96 16.78
C GLU A 249 -12.96 13.58 16.34
N LEU A 250 -13.83 12.66 15.89
CA LEU A 250 -13.41 11.35 15.43
C LEU A 250 -12.50 11.44 14.19
N VAL A 251 -12.87 12.27 13.20
CA VAL A 251 -12.08 12.45 11.97
C VAL A 251 -10.67 12.97 12.28
N SER A 252 -10.50 13.85 13.26
CA SER A 252 -9.20 14.40 13.65
C SER A 252 -8.45 13.56 14.69
N SER A 253 -9.07 12.52 15.27
CA SER A 253 -8.47 11.73 16.35
C SER A 253 -7.23 10.95 15.90
N LEU A 254 -6.21 10.92 16.77
CA LEU A 254 -5.01 10.08 16.64
C LEU A 254 -4.95 9.00 17.73
N PHE A 255 -6.07 8.70 18.37
CA PHE A 255 -6.10 7.80 19.52
C PHE A 255 -5.60 6.37 19.20
N VAL A 256 -5.82 5.89 17.98
CA VAL A 256 -5.30 4.57 17.53
C VAL A 256 -3.77 4.58 17.50
N GLU A 257 -3.16 5.64 16.98
CA GLU A 257 -1.71 5.84 16.95
C GLU A 257 -1.15 6.08 18.36
N GLU A 258 -1.84 6.86 19.22
CA GLU A 258 -1.43 7.12 20.59
C GLU A 258 -1.34 5.85 21.46
N LEU A 259 -2.13 4.83 21.14
CA LEU A 259 -2.13 3.54 21.82
C LEU A 259 -1.06 2.57 21.32
N ALA A 260 -0.54 2.78 20.11
CA ALA A 260 0.46 1.92 19.51
C ALA A 260 1.82 2.00 20.26
N PRO A 261 2.67 0.98 20.17
CA PRO A 261 4.01 1.03 20.71
C PRO A 261 4.82 2.20 20.14
N ALA A 262 5.74 2.71 20.95
CA ALA A 262 6.66 3.75 20.50
C ALA A 262 7.56 3.24 19.36
N VAL A 263 7.97 4.15 18.48
CA VAL A 263 8.96 3.90 17.45
C VAL A 263 10.31 3.49 18.08
N ALA A 264 11.01 2.56 17.46
CA ALA A 264 12.35 2.19 17.87
C ALA A 264 13.32 3.38 17.68
N PRO A 265 14.30 3.59 18.59
CA PRO A 265 15.18 4.76 18.54
C PRO A 265 15.90 4.96 17.20
N GLU A 266 16.28 3.88 16.55
CA GLU A 266 16.93 3.89 15.23
C GLU A 266 16.02 4.35 14.08
N LEU A 267 14.72 4.33 14.28
CA LEU A 267 13.70 4.78 13.31
C LEU A 267 13.11 6.16 13.67
N ALA A 268 13.47 6.74 14.81
CA ALA A 268 12.89 7.99 15.27
C ALA A 268 13.14 9.15 14.27
N ASP A 269 14.28 9.12 13.57
CA ASP A 269 14.63 10.08 12.51
C ASP A 269 14.64 9.40 11.13
N ALA A 270 13.52 8.79 10.74
CA ALA A 270 13.37 8.14 9.44
C ALA A 270 13.10 9.17 8.31
N THR A 271 14.04 10.08 8.06
CA THR A 271 13.92 11.14 7.05
C THR A 271 13.87 10.62 5.61
N TRP A 272 14.24 9.37 5.39
CA TRP A 272 14.12 8.67 4.11
C TRP A 272 12.69 8.24 3.78
N VAL A 273 11.79 8.25 4.74
CA VAL A 273 10.36 8.03 4.51
C VAL A 273 9.77 9.27 3.86
N ARG A 274 9.22 9.10 2.68
CA ARG A 274 8.71 10.18 1.84
C ARG A 274 7.31 9.83 1.37
N PRO A 275 6.31 10.37 2.02
CA PRO A 275 4.94 10.30 1.51
C PRO A 275 4.79 11.02 0.17
N GLY A 276 3.79 10.67 -0.61
CA GLY A 276 3.57 11.34 -1.87
C GLY A 276 2.50 10.74 -2.76
N ARG A 277 2.46 11.25 -3.98
CA ARG A 277 1.55 10.86 -5.05
C ARG A 277 2.28 9.92 -5.99
N ALA A 278 1.63 8.82 -6.37
CA ALA A 278 2.21 7.80 -7.22
C ALA A 278 1.46 7.66 -8.55
N ALA A 279 2.20 7.68 -9.64
CA ALA A 279 1.70 7.19 -10.91
C ALA A 279 1.69 5.66 -10.88
N TRP A 280 0.62 5.08 -11.40
CA TRP A 280 0.37 3.63 -11.35
C TRP A 280 -0.38 3.18 -12.60
N SER A 281 0.21 2.30 -13.37
CA SER A 281 -0.28 1.97 -14.70
C SER A 281 -1.19 0.75 -14.76
N TRP A 282 -1.14 -0.11 -13.75
CA TRP A 282 -1.80 -1.42 -13.75
C TRP A 282 -3.33 -1.33 -13.90
N TRP A 283 -3.98 -0.39 -13.22
CA TRP A 283 -5.42 -0.25 -13.28
C TRP A 283 -5.93 0.01 -14.70
N SER A 284 -5.21 0.82 -15.47
CA SER A 284 -5.55 1.16 -16.85
C SER A 284 -5.10 0.11 -17.87
N ASP A 285 -4.15 -0.74 -17.49
CA ASP A 285 -3.61 -1.83 -18.31
C ASP A 285 -2.90 -2.85 -17.42
N PHE A 286 -3.52 -3.99 -17.19
CA PHE A 286 -3.05 -5.07 -16.30
C PHE A 286 -1.65 -5.59 -16.62
N TYR A 287 -1.22 -5.49 -17.89
CA TYR A 287 0.07 -6.01 -18.35
C TYR A 287 1.13 -4.94 -18.46
N SER A 288 0.81 -3.72 -18.05
CA SER A 288 1.74 -2.58 -18.13
C SER A 288 3.00 -2.78 -17.28
N GLY A 289 2.93 -3.57 -16.21
CA GLY A 289 4.08 -3.91 -15.38
C GLY A 289 5.22 -4.57 -16.13
N ALA A 290 4.92 -5.31 -17.20
CA ALA A 290 5.92 -5.95 -18.07
C ALA A 290 6.46 -5.00 -19.19
N GLN A 291 5.99 -3.74 -19.26
CA GLN A 291 6.28 -2.82 -20.36
C GLN A 291 7.16 -1.63 -19.93
N PRO A 292 8.49 -1.71 -20.01
CA PRO A 292 9.40 -0.63 -19.57
C PRO A 292 9.12 0.73 -20.24
N ALA A 293 8.74 0.73 -21.54
CA ALA A 293 8.42 1.95 -22.27
C ALA A 293 7.21 2.67 -21.68
N LYS A 294 6.17 1.94 -21.26
CA LYS A 294 5.01 2.50 -20.57
C LYS A 294 5.39 3.06 -19.20
N GLN A 295 6.23 2.36 -18.44
CA GLN A 295 6.72 2.86 -17.17
C GLN A 295 7.48 4.21 -17.33
N ARG A 296 8.27 4.38 -18.39
CA ARG A 296 8.93 5.66 -18.68
C ARG A 296 7.91 6.78 -18.95
N HIS A 297 6.85 6.52 -19.73
CA HIS A 297 5.79 7.49 -19.97
C HIS A 297 5.11 7.93 -18.66
N PHE A 298 4.81 6.97 -17.77
CA PHE A 298 4.24 7.29 -16.45
C PHE A 298 5.19 8.10 -15.57
N VAL A 299 6.50 7.85 -15.63
CA VAL A 299 7.53 8.68 -14.97
C VAL A 299 7.48 10.12 -15.50
N ASP A 300 7.41 10.29 -16.83
CA ASP A 300 7.43 11.63 -17.44
C ASP A 300 6.22 12.46 -17.00
N VAL A 301 5.03 11.89 -17.07
CA VAL A 301 3.81 12.59 -16.65
C VAL A 301 3.78 12.83 -15.14
N ALA A 302 4.22 11.87 -14.31
CA ALA A 302 4.36 12.07 -12.87
C ALA A 302 5.28 13.26 -12.57
N ALA A 303 6.42 13.36 -13.25
CA ALA A 303 7.36 14.45 -13.08
C ALA A 303 6.77 15.80 -13.53
N ASP A 304 6.05 15.83 -14.64
CA ASP A 304 5.40 17.05 -15.16
C ASP A 304 4.28 17.53 -14.22
N LEU A 305 3.57 16.60 -13.54
CA LEU A 305 2.60 16.91 -12.48
C LEU A 305 3.23 17.18 -11.10
N GLY A 306 4.56 17.08 -10.99
CA GLY A 306 5.26 17.29 -9.74
C GLY A 306 5.08 16.19 -8.70
N TRP A 307 4.61 14.99 -9.10
CA TRP A 307 4.42 13.85 -8.22
C TRP A 307 5.75 13.23 -7.77
N GLU A 308 5.68 12.36 -6.75
CA GLU A 308 6.84 11.84 -6.03
C GLU A 308 7.25 10.44 -6.47
N HIS A 309 6.28 9.60 -6.88
CA HIS A 309 6.47 8.17 -6.98
C HIS A 309 5.96 7.58 -8.29
N LEU A 310 6.55 6.45 -8.66
CA LEU A 310 6.03 5.48 -9.61
C LEU A 310 5.89 4.14 -8.90
N LEU A 311 4.74 3.47 -9.02
CA LEU A 311 4.60 2.06 -8.70
C LEU A 311 4.66 1.24 -10.00
N ILE A 312 5.62 0.33 -10.08
CA ILE A 312 5.66 -0.72 -11.09
C ILE A 312 4.95 -1.93 -10.47
N ASP A 313 3.77 -2.23 -10.98
CA ASP A 313 2.92 -3.32 -10.49
C ASP A 313 3.31 -4.67 -11.11
N CYS A 314 2.53 -5.72 -10.94
CA CYS A 314 2.85 -7.08 -11.35
C CYS A 314 3.34 -7.17 -12.82
N GLY A 315 4.21 -8.14 -13.09
CA GLY A 315 4.79 -8.37 -14.42
C GLY A 315 6.20 -7.80 -14.63
N TRP A 316 6.75 -7.03 -13.68
CA TRP A 316 8.11 -6.50 -13.79
C TRP A 316 9.18 -7.59 -13.62
N GLU A 317 10.36 -7.32 -14.20
CA GLU A 317 11.54 -8.16 -14.07
C GLU A 317 12.77 -7.36 -13.63
N GLU A 318 13.65 -8.00 -12.86
CA GLU A 318 14.90 -7.40 -12.38
C GLU A 318 15.85 -6.98 -13.51
N THR A 319 15.66 -7.52 -14.71
CA THR A 319 16.47 -7.25 -15.90
C THR A 319 16.45 -5.79 -16.31
N TRP A 320 15.28 -5.13 -16.27
CA TRP A 320 15.08 -3.77 -16.74
C TRP A 320 14.74 -2.76 -15.63
N VAL A 321 14.32 -3.21 -14.45
CA VAL A 321 14.02 -2.32 -13.31
C VAL A 321 15.14 -1.32 -13.03
N PRO A 322 16.45 -1.69 -13.05
CA PRO A 322 17.53 -0.72 -12.84
C PRO A 322 17.48 0.46 -13.81
N GLU A 323 17.11 0.21 -15.07
CA GLU A 323 17.03 1.25 -16.07
C GLU A 323 15.91 2.26 -15.79
N ILE A 324 14.74 1.77 -15.36
CA ILE A 324 13.63 2.64 -14.99
C ILE A 324 13.95 3.39 -13.70
N VAL A 325 14.59 2.77 -12.71
CA VAL A 325 15.04 3.44 -11.49
C VAL A 325 16.01 4.57 -11.82
N ALA A 326 17.00 4.31 -12.69
CA ALA A 326 17.92 5.34 -13.14
C ALA A 326 17.22 6.47 -13.93
N TYR A 327 16.26 6.13 -14.77
CA TYR A 327 15.47 7.10 -15.52
C TYR A 327 14.60 7.98 -14.58
N ALA A 328 13.88 7.36 -13.67
CA ALA A 328 13.01 8.02 -12.71
C ALA A 328 13.79 8.94 -11.75
N SER A 329 14.95 8.49 -11.28
CA SER A 329 15.78 9.27 -10.34
C SER A 329 16.22 10.63 -10.93
N ARG A 330 16.50 10.69 -12.24
CA ARG A 330 16.83 11.96 -12.92
C ARG A 330 15.66 12.95 -12.98
N ARG A 331 14.46 12.44 -12.83
CA ARG A 331 13.21 13.22 -12.76
C ARG A 331 12.75 13.46 -11.32
N GLY A 332 13.57 13.11 -10.31
CA GLY A 332 13.20 13.22 -8.91
C GLY A 332 12.06 12.29 -8.48
N ILE A 333 11.82 11.21 -9.22
CA ILE A 333 10.78 10.21 -8.97
C ILE A 333 11.40 8.98 -8.28
N GLN A 334 10.77 8.51 -7.23
CA GLN A 334 11.12 7.27 -6.53
C GLN A 334 10.28 6.10 -7.05
N VAL A 335 10.92 4.95 -7.22
CA VAL A 335 10.26 3.74 -7.75
C VAL A 335 9.92 2.79 -6.63
N HIS A 336 8.69 2.28 -6.65
CA HIS A 336 8.19 1.20 -5.82
C HIS A 336 7.92 -0.03 -6.68
N LEU A 337 8.07 -1.22 -6.11
CA LEU A 337 7.78 -2.50 -6.78
C LEU A 337 6.65 -3.23 -6.07
N TRP A 338 5.76 -3.82 -6.84
CA TRP A 338 4.73 -4.72 -6.36
C TRP A 338 5.28 -6.14 -6.17
N THR A 339 4.78 -6.83 -5.16
CA THR A 339 5.05 -8.25 -4.91
C THR A 339 3.93 -8.87 -4.07
N ILE A 340 3.84 -10.18 -4.01
CA ILE A 340 2.91 -10.88 -3.13
C ILE A 340 3.61 -11.35 -1.85
N TRP A 341 2.84 -11.52 -0.77
CA TRP A 341 3.41 -11.95 0.50
C TRP A 341 4.14 -13.30 0.43
N ARG A 342 3.69 -14.21 -0.46
CA ARG A 342 4.31 -15.54 -0.62
C ARG A 342 5.73 -15.47 -1.14
N ASP A 343 6.05 -14.45 -1.93
CA ASP A 343 7.39 -14.23 -2.48
C ASP A 343 8.37 -13.65 -1.46
N LEU A 344 7.88 -13.36 -0.24
CA LEU A 344 8.65 -12.83 0.89
C LEU A 344 8.46 -13.69 2.15
N ASN A 345 8.18 -14.97 2.02
CA ASN A 345 7.79 -15.84 3.12
C ASN A 345 8.94 -16.64 3.75
N SER A 346 10.09 -16.73 3.09
CA SER A 346 11.27 -17.43 3.61
C SER A 346 12.44 -16.47 3.85
N PRO A 347 13.41 -16.84 4.70
CA PRO A 347 14.65 -16.06 4.85
C PRO A 347 15.43 -15.88 3.54
N GLU A 348 15.25 -16.79 2.58
CA GLU A 348 15.84 -16.68 1.24
C GLU A 348 15.13 -15.60 0.42
N ASP A 349 13.81 -15.63 0.41
CA ASP A 349 12.99 -14.65 -0.29
C ASP A 349 13.21 -13.23 0.25
N LEU A 350 13.37 -13.06 1.55
CA LEU A 350 13.66 -11.75 2.16
C LEU A 350 14.95 -11.10 1.65
N ARG A 351 15.89 -11.90 1.09
CA ARG A 351 17.09 -11.35 0.42
C ARG A 351 16.74 -10.52 -0.82
N LYS A 352 15.58 -10.77 -1.46
CA LYS A 352 15.08 -9.96 -2.57
C LYS A 352 14.91 -8.50 -2.17
N LEU A 353 14.43 -8.22 -0.95
CA LEU A 353 14.29 -6.85 -0.44
C LEU A 353 15.63 -6.10 -0.43
N ALA A 354 16.70 -6.75 0.04
CA ALA A 354 18.02 -6.17 0.03
C ALA A 354 18.56 -5.96 -1.40
N LEU A 355 18.26 -6.88 -2.31
CA LEU A 355 18.58 -6.73 -3.72
C LEU A 355 17.83 -5.54 -4.32
N TRP A 356 16.51 -5.45 -4.20
CA TRP A 356 15.73 -4.34 -4.75
C TRP A 356 16.17 -2.99 -4.17
N ARG A 357 16.43 -2.95 -2.86
CA ARG A 357 17.01 -1.75 -2.25
C ARG A 357 18.37 -1.39 -2.85
N SER A 358 19.22 -2.37 -3.14
CA SER A 358 20.51 -2.14 -3.78
C SER A 358 20.39 -1.59 -5.20
N LEU A 359 19.29 -1.87 -5.90
CA LEU A 359 18.96 -1.31 -7.22
C LEU A 359 18.45 0.13 -7.16
N GLY A 360 18.21 0.68 -5.97
CA GLY A 360 17.68 2.04 -5.79
C GLY A 360 16.16 2.11 -5.62
N VAL A 361 15.48 0.97 -5.52
CA VAL A 361 14.05 0.91 -5.20
C VAL A 361 13.79 1.55 -3.84
N ALA A 362 12.77 2.39 -3.74
CA ALA A 362 12.45 3.17 -2.56
C ALA A 362 11.41 2.51 -1.64
N GLY A 363 10.58 1.63 -2.19
CA GLY A 363 9.54 0.97 -1.42
C GLY A 363 8.92 -0.23 -2.14
N ILE A 364 8.00 -0.87 -1.45
CA ILE A 364 7.28 -2.05 -1.93
C ILE A 364 5.77 -1.92 -1.68
N LYS A 365 4.97 -2.37 -2.64
CA LYS A 365 3.56 -2.72 -2.45
C LYS A 365 3.50 -4.23 -2.26
N VAL A 366 3.05 -4.70 -1.09
CA VAL A 366 2.93 -6.13 -0.81
C VAL A 366 1.46 -6.50 -0.74
N ASP A 367 1.08 -7.56 -1.44
CA ASP A 367 -0.31 -7.90 -1.70
C ASP A 367 -0.71 -9.30 -1.19
N PHE A 368 -2.05 -9.52 -1.08
CA PHE A 368 -2.72 -10.79 -0.82
C PHE A 368 -2.42 -11.44 0.54
N MET A 369 -2.19 -10.66 1.61
CA MET A 369 -2.04 -11.23 2.95
C MET A 369 -3.31 -11.91 3.44
N GLU A 370 -4.47 -11.30 3.21
CA GLU A 370 -5.82 -11.83 3.36
C GLU A 370 -6.08 -12.62 4.65
N SER A 371 -5.44 -12.23 5.74
CA SER A 371 -5.55 -12.93 7.02
C SER A 371 -5.23 -12.03 8.21
N GLU A 372 -5.98 -12.20 9.31
CA GLU A 372 -5.74 -11.60 10.61
C GLU A 372 -5.25 -12.61 11.65
N SER A 373 -4.79 -13.79 11.19
CA SER A 373 -4.25 -14.81 12.10
C SER A 373 -2.95 -14.34 12.75
N LYS A 374 -2.65 -14.91 13.92
CA LYS A 374 -1.38 -14.65 14.60
C LYS A 374 -0.17 -14.94 13.73
N ASP A 375 -0.20 -16.00 12.93
CA ASP A 375 0.92 -16.36 12.06
C ASP A 375 1.11 -15.32 10.94
N ARG A 376 0.02 -14.72 10.45
CA ARG A 376 0.11 -13.61 9.50
C ARG A 376 0.70 -12.37 10.16
N TYR A 377 0.36 -12.05 11.41
CA TYR A 377 0.98 -10.93 12.12
C TYR A 377 2.47 -11.16 12.40
N ARG A 378 2.92 -12.39 12.62
CA ARG A 378 4.36 -12.72 12.66
C ARG A 378 5.07 -12.43 11.35
N TRP A 379 4.39 -12.70 10.23
CA TRP A 379 4.91 -12.34 8.92
C TRP A 379 4.99 -10.82 8.76
N TYR A 380 3.95 -10.07 9.17
CA TYR A 380 3.99 -8.60 9.16
C TYR A 380 5.16 -8.07 9.98
N ASP A 381 5.38 -8.57 11.21
CA ASP A 381 6.52 -8.17 12.06
C ASP A 381 7.85 -8.37 11.34
N THR A 382 8.00 -9.47 10.59
CA THR A 382 9.20 -9.77 9.82
C THR A 382 9.42 -8.75 8.71
N ILE A 383 8.39 -8.46 7.92
CA ILE A 383 8.46 -7.48 6.83
C ILE A 383 8.68 -6.07 7.37
N LEU A 384 7.99 -5.69 8.43
CA LEU A 384 8.14 -4.39 9.07
C LEU A 384 9.56 -4.17 9.59
N THR A 385 10.13 -5.19 10.21
CA THR A 385 11.51 -5.14 10.72
C THR A 385 12.53 -5.07 9.59
N GLU A 386 12.37 -5.91 8.57
CA GLU A 386 13.33 -5.99 7.47
C GLU A 386 13.26 -4.75 6.56
N SER A 387 12.07 -4.26 6.23
CA SER A 387 11.89 -3.04 5.45
C SER A 387 12.46 -1.81 6.18
N ALA A 388 12.25 -1.71 7.49
CA ALA A 388 12.83 -0.67 8.33
C ALA A 388 14.37 -0.70 8.27
N ARG A 389 14.95 -1.88 8.48
CA ARG A 389 16.42 -2.10 8.45
C ARG A 389 17.03 -1.69 7.10
N LEU A 390 16.30 -1.92 6.01
CA LEU A 390 16.76 -1.63 4.64
C LEU A 390 16.44 -0.20 4.18
N GLY A 391 15.58 0.52 4.88
CA GLY A 391 15.10 1.82 4.46
C GLY A 391 14.16 1.73 3.24
N LEU A 392 13.24 0.76 3.24
CA LEU A 392 12.20 0.57 2.26
C LEU A 392 10.84 1.01 2.82
N MET A 393 10.14 1.87 2.11
CA MET A 393 8.73 2.20 2.40
C MET A 393 7.82 1.01 2.05
N VAL A 394 6.69 0.90 2.75
CA VAL A 394 5.77 -0.23 2.57
C VAL A 394 4.34 0.27 2.42
N ASN A 395 3.66 -0.26 1.42
CA ASN A 395 2.22 -0.19 1.25
C ASN A 395 1.66 -1.62 1.20
N PHE A 396 0.64 -1.92 2.01
CA PHE A 396 0.02 -3.23 2.09
C PHE A 396 -1.32 -3.24 1.36
N HIS A 397 -1.53 -4.19 0.44
CA HIS A 397 -2.78 -4.46 -0.27
C HIS A 397 -3.33 -5.87 0.05
N GLY A 398 -4.61 -6.13 -0.18
CA GLY A 398 -5.24 -7.36 0.31
C GLY A 398 -4.97 -7.55 1.81
N SER A 399 -5.06 -6.50 2.60
CA SER A 399 -4.43 -6.38 3.91
C SER A 399 -5.41 -6.11 5.04
N VAL A 400 -4.89 -6.08 6.26
CA VAL A 400 -5.61 -5.67 7.46
C VAL A 400 -5.73 -4.15 7.55
N ILE A 401 -6.70 -3.65 8.35
CA ILE A 401 -6.81 -2.22 8.67
C ILE A 401 -5.60 -1.72 9.47
N PRO A 402 -5.27 -0.41 9.43
CA PRO A 402 -4.29 0.20 10.31
C PRO A 402 -4.63 0.00 11.79
N ARG A 403 -3.61 -0.35 12.57
CA ARG A 403 -3.68 -0.50 14.03
C ARG A 403 -2.54 0.24 14.74
N GLY A 404 -2.19 1.43 14.21
CA GLY A 404 -1.18 2.31 14.76
C GLY A 404 0.26 2.04 14.31
N TRP A 405 0.49 1.16 13.33
CA TRP A 405 1.86 0.87 12.87
C TRP A 405 2.58 2.07 12.28
N MET A 406 1.88 3.05 11.72
CA MET A 406 2.51 4.27 11.20
C MET A 406 3.31 5.03 12.27
N ARG A 407 2.95 4.90 13.55
CA ARG A 407 3.75 5.40 14.68
C ARG A 407 4.94 4.50 14.98
N THR A 408 4.72 3.18 15.08
CA THR A 408 5.76 2.21 15.46
C THR A 408 6.77 1.99 14.35
N PHE A 409 6.30 2.00 13.09
CA PHE A 409 7.04 1.75 11.86
C PHE A 409 6.75 2.86 10.85
N PRO A 410 7.48 4.00 10.92
CA PRO A 410 7.21 5.17 10.09
C PRO A 410 7.24 4.92 8.58
N GLN A 411 7.92 3.85 8.14
CA GLN A 411 7.99 3.45 6.74
C GLN A 411 6.70 2.81 6.20
N VAL A 412 5.75 2.46 7.06
CA VAL A 412 4.43 2.02 6.59
C VAL A 412 3.63 3.25 6.20
N ILE A 413 3.49 3.48 4.91
CA ILE A 413 2.89 4.70 4.37
C ILE A 413 1.52 4.45 3.73
N GLY A 414 1.07 3.20 3.63
CA GLY A 414 -0.23 2.88 3.07
C GLY A 414 -0.74 1.50 3.45
N TYR A 415 -2.07 1.40 3.44
CA TYR A 415 -2.84 0.17 3.55
C TYR A 415 -4.03 0.28 2.63
N GLU A 416 -4.38 -0.78 1.93
CA GLU A 416 -5.66 -0.86 1.25
C GLU A 416 -6.79 -1.06 2.27
N ALA A 417 -7.12 -2.29 2.61
CA ALA A 417 -8.21 -2.66 3.51
C ALA A 417 -9.47 -1.84 3.29
N ILE A 418 -9.83 -1.67 2.03
CA ILE A 418 -11.01 -0.96 1.54
C ILE A 418 -11.37 -1.50 0.14
N ARG A 419 -12.65 -1.53 -0.16
CA ARG A 419 -13.09 -1.68 -1.53
C ARG A 419 -12.78 -0.40 -2.31
N GLY A 420 -11.65 -0.37 -3.01
CA GLY A 420 -11.12 0.77 -3.78
C GLY A 420 -11.49 0.74 -5.26
N ALA A 421 -10.88 1.65 -6.07
CA ALA A 421 -11.16 1.75 -7.50
C ALA A 421 -10.71 0.51 -8.29
N GLU A 422 -9.88 -0.36 -7.74
CA GLU A 422 -9.53 -1.64 -8.37
C GLU A 422 -10.79 -2.48 -8.69
N TYR A 423 -11.85 -2.35 -7.91
CA TYR A 423 -13.11 -3.05 -8.16
C TYR A 423 -13.84 -2.63 -9.44
N TYR A 424 -13.55 -1.48 -10.01
CA TYR A 424 -14.11 -1.10 -11.32
C TYR A 424 -13.61 -2.00 -12.46
N VAL A 425 -12.40 -2.57 -12.33
CA VAL A 425 -11.79 -3.38 -13.40
C VAL A 425 -11.93 -4.88 -13.18
N PHE A 426 -12.17 -5.33 -11.94
CA PHE A 426 -12.36 -6.75 -11.66
C PHE A 426 -13.79 -7.23 -11.88
N PHE A 427 -14.79 -6.38 -11.66
CA PHE A 427 -16.17 -6.82 -11.57
C PHE A 427 -17.13 -5.80 -12.24
N GLU A 428 -17.48 -6.01 -13.48
CA GLU A 428 -18.35 -5.13 -14.29
C GLU A 428 -19.66 -4.69 -13.60
N ASN A 429 -20.18 -5.48 -12.65
CA ASN A 429 -21.44 -5.20 -11.95
C ASN A 429 -21.26 -4.83 -10.48
N GLN A 430 -20.06 -4.55 -10.04
CA GLN A 430 -19.74 -4.26 -8.63
C GLN A 430 -19.03 -2.91 -8.45
N ALA A 431 -19.39 -1.95 -9.27
CA ALA A 431 -18.88 -0.58 -9.18
C ALA A 431 -19.04 -0.01 -7.76
N LEU A 432 -18.12 0.87 -7.40
CA LEU A 432 -18.20 1.63 -6.16
C LEU A 432 -19.42 2.56 -6.22
N THR A 433 -20.10 2.67 -5.09
CA THR A 433 -21.21 3.63 -4.96
C THR A 433 -20.75 4.88 -4.25
N ALA A 434 -21.33 6.03 -4.55
CA ALA A 434 -21.08 7.27 -3.85
C ALA A 434 -21.39 7.13 -2.33
N ALA A 435 -22.40 6.35 -1.96
CA ALA A 435 -22.73 6.06 -0.56
C ALA A 435 -21.58 5.34 0.16
N HIS A 436 -21.00 4.32 -0.47
CA HIS A 436 -19.81 3.65 0.06
C HIS A 436 -18.66 4.65 0.29
N ASN A 437 -18.39 5.51 -0.70
CA ASN A 437 -17.29 6.49 -0.62
C ASN A 437 -17.51 7.50 0.51
N VAL A 438 -18.73 8.01 0.67
CA VAL A 438 -19.08 9.01 1.69
C VAL A 438 -18.87 8.49 3.11
N ILE A 439 -19.05 7.19 3.35
CA ILE A 439 -18.88 6.57 4.68
C ILE A 439 -17.40 6.48 5.10
N GLN A 440 -16.46 6.37 4.15
CA GLN A 440 -15.05 6.07 4.46
C GLN A 440 -14.34 7.12 5.32
N PRO A 441 -14.49 8.45 5.09
CA PRO A 441 -13.89 9.47 5.95
C PRO A 441 -14.32 9.40 7.41
N PHE A 442 -15.51 8.83 7.67
CA PHE A 442 -16.09 8.69 9.00
C PHE A 442 -15.84 7.32 9.65
N THR A 443 -15.23 6.40 8.93
CA THR A 443 -14.97 5.03 9.40
C THR A 443 -13.52 4.63 9.14
N ARG A 444 -13.25 3.99 7.99
CA ARG A 444 -11.96 3.38 7.65
C ARG A 444 -10.78 4.36 7.71
N ASN A 445 -10.98 5.58 7.24
CA ASN A 445 -9.90 6.59 7.22
C ASN A 445 -9.66 7.25 8.60
N ILE A 446 -10.55 7.05 9.59
CA ILE A 446 -10.31 7.48 10.97
C ILE A 446 -9.15 6.72 11.60
N VAL A 447 -9.02 5.43 11.34
CA VAL A 447 -8.03 4.55 11.96
C VAL A 447 -6.66 4.57 11.27
N GLY A 448 -6.51 5.31 10.18
CA GLY A 448 -5.23 5.52 9.49
C GLY A 448 -5.33 5.50 7.97
N ALA A 449 -4.16 5.54 7.32
CA ALA A 449 -3.99 5.63 5.88
C ALA A 449 -4.84 4.60 5.10
N MET A 450 -5.35 5.03 3.93
CA MET A 450 -6.29 4.25 3.11
C MET A 450 -5.97 4.43 1.63
N ASP A 451 -5.29 3.44 1.04
CA ASP A 451 -4.96 3.43 -0.39
C ASP A 451 -6.14 2.87 -1.20
N ALA A 452 -7.13 3.71 -1.41
CA ALA A 452 -8.32 3.39 -2.20
C ALA A 452 -8.12 3.54 -3.71
N THR A 453 -6.91 3.81 -4.15
CA THR A 453 -6.52 4.07 -5.55
C THR A 453 -7.49 5.03 -6.27
N PRO A 454 -7.71 6.26 -5.75
CA PRO A 454 -8.78 7.14 -6.19
C PRO A 454 -8.54 7.79 -7.56
N VAL A 455 -9.55 8.52 -8.05
CA VAL A 455 -9.54 9.35 -9.27
C VAL A 455 -9.51 8.50 -10.53
N ALA A 456 -10.53 7.65 -10.67
CA ALA A 456 -10.74 6.74 -11.80
C ALA A 456 -11.75 7.32 -12.81
N PHE A 457 -11.45 8.42 -13.49
CA PHE A 457 -12.33 9.10 -14.43
C PHE A 457 -12.79 8.20 -15.58
N GLY A 458 -11.91 7.33 -16.07
CA GLY A 458 -12.16 6.41 -17.18
C GLY A 458 -12.85 5.11 -16.80
N ALA A 459 -13.20 4.90 -15.52
CA ALA A 459 -13.79 3.66 -15.06
C ALA A 459 -15.11 3.34 -15.75
N ALA A 460 -15.20 2.17 -16.37
CA ALA A 460 -16.44 1.67 -16.96
C ALA A 460 -17.46 1.38 -15.83
N GLY A 461 -18.70 1.80 -16.05
CA GLY A 461 -19.79 1.59 -15.07
C GLY A 461 -19.72 2.47 -13.82
N ARG A 462 -18.80 3.44 -13.75
CA ARG A 462 -18.77 4.44 -12.70
C ARG A 462 -20.07 5.25 -12.65
N THR A 463 -20.61 5.45 -11.44
CA THR A 463 -21.84 6.22 -11.21
C THR A 463 -21.58 7.58 -10.59
N THR A 464 -20.41 7.78 -10.01
CA THR A 464 -19.95 9.05 -9.43
C THR A 464 -19.58 10.07 -10.51
N SER A 465 -19.67 11.35 -10.22
CA SER A 465 -19.27 12.42 -11.14
C SER A 465 -17.74 12.60 -11.20
N ASP A 466 -17.25 13.36 -12.19
CA ASP A 466 -15.84 13.77 -12.23
C ASP A 466 -15.45 14.65 -11.02
N GLY A 467 -16.36 15.49 -10.52
CA GLY A 467 -16.15 16.27 -9.30
C GLY A 467 -16.05 15.39 -8.06
N HIS A 468 -16.83 14.31 -7.98
CA HIS A 468 -16.73 13.31 -6.91
C HIS A 468 -15.35 12.63 -6.93
N GLU A 469 -14.95 12.10 -8.09
CA GLU A 469 -13.63 11.45 -8.23
C GLU A 469 -12.48 12.40 -7.84
N LEU A 470 -12.53 13.65 -8.27
CA LEU A 470 -11.52 14.63 -7.90
C LEU A 470 -11.55 14.91 -6.39
N GLY A 471 -12.75 15.01 -5.79
CA GLY A 471 -12.94 15.19 -4.35
C GLY A 471 -12.33 14.07 -3.50
N LEU A 472 -12.33 12.82 -4.01
CA LEU A 472 -11.70 11.67 -3.35
C LEU A 472 -10.21 11.88 -3.10
N SER A 473 -9.49 12.60 -3.99
CA SER A 473 -8.06 12.87 -3.83
C SER A 473 -7.68 13.61 -2.55
N VAL A 474 -8.65 14.27 -1.92
CA VAL A 474 -8.48 14.96 -0.62
C VAL A 474 -9.30 14.28 0.47
N ALA A 475 -10.54 13.86 0.17
CA ALA A 475 -11.40 13.23 1.17
C ALA A 475 -10.75 11.95 1.75
N PHE A 476 -10.07 11.18 0.93
CA PHE A 476 -9.31 10.01 1.33
C PHE A 476 -7.84 10.36 1.62
N GLU A 477 -7.29 9.79 2.65
CA GLU A 477 -5.90 10.00 3.03
C GLU A 477 -5.12 8.71 2.94
N CYS A 478 -3.98 8.81 2.28
CA CYS A 478 -2.93 7.79 2.31
C CYS A 478 -1.57 8.48 2.26
N GLY A 479 -0.59 7.93 2.97
CA GLY A 479 0.79 8.43 2.90
C GLY A 479 1.44 8.20 1.53
N ILE A 480 0.95 7.22 0.75
CA ILE A 480 1.21 7.09 -0.68
C ILE A 480 -0.13 6.87 -1.39
N THR A 481 -0.51 7.81 -2.24
CA THR A 481 -1.77 7.72 -3.00
C THR A 481 -1.46 7.28 -4.43
N HIS A 482 -1.91 6.08 -4.80
CA HIS A 482 -1.83 5.59 -6.17
C HIS A 482 -3.05 6.09 -6.95
N PHE A 483 -2.83 6.94 -7.93
CA PHE A 483 -3.89 7.39 -8.82
C PHE A 483 -4.16 6.34 -9.89
N ALA A 484 -5.42 5.85 -9.94
CA ALA A 484 -5.77 4.65 -10.69
C ALA A 484 -5.75 4.83 -12.22
N ASP A 485 -6.18 6.00 -12.72
CA ASP A 485 -6.43 6.16 -14.15
C ASP A 485 -5.13 6.26 -14.95
N HIS A 486 -5.26 6.07 -16.27
CA HIS A 486 -4.17 6.33 -17.18
C HIS A 486 -3.74 7.80 -17.10
N VAL A 487 -2.45 8.06 -17.07
CA VAL A 487 -1.92 9.43 -16.89
C VAL A 487 -2.42 10.41 -17.95
N ASP A 488 -2.72 9.93 -19.16
CA ASP A 488 -3.30 10.75 -20.24
C ASP A 488 -4.77 11.11 -19.99
N ALA A 489 -5.49 10.34 -19.17
CA ALA A 489 -6.86 10.69 -18.76
C ALA A 489 -6.88 11.94 -17.85
N TYR A 490 -5.83 12.13 -17.05
CA TYR A 490 -5.64 13.36 -16.29
C TYR A 490 -5.27 14.53 -17.20
N ALA A 491 -4.34 14.31 -18.15
CA ALA A 491 -3.95 15.34 -19.12
C ALA A 491 -5.13 15.82 -19.98
N ALA A 492 -6.07 14.93 -20.31
CA ALA A 492 -7.31 15.25 -21.04
C ALA A 492 -8.30 16.09 -20.22
N ARG A 493 -8.09 16.27 -18.91
CA ARG A 493 -8.91 17.05 -17.96
C ARG A 493 -8.09 18.15 -17.31
N PRO A 494 -7.85 19.30 -17.97
CA PRO A 494 -6.89 20.31 -17.50
C PRO A 494 -7.14 20.82 -16.08
N LEU A 495 -8.41 20.94 -15.66
CA LEU A 495 -8.74 21.38 -14.30
C LEU A 495 -8.36 20.32 -13.25
N ALA A 496 -8.62 19.06 -13.54
CA ALA A 496 -8.20 17.95 -12.66
C ALA A 496 -6.67 17.84 -12.62
N ALA A 497 -5.99 17.86 -13.76
CA ALA A 497 -4.52 17.84 -13.84
C ALA A 497 -3.90 18.95 -13.01
N ARG A 498 -4.43 20.18 -13.13
CA ARG A 498 -3.97 21.32 -12.34
C ARG A 498 -4.18 21.13 -10.85
N PHE A 499 -5.34 20.61 -10.43
CA PHE A 499 -5.60 20.34 -9.00
C PHE A 499 -4.66 19.24 -8.46
N LEU A 500 -4.54 18.14 -9.19
CA LEU A 500 -3.69 17.00 -8.79
C LEU A 500 -2.19 17.37 -8.75
N ALA A 501 -1.76 18.32 -9.58
CA ALA A 501 -0.42 18.89 -9.50
C ALA A 501 -0.21 19.72 -8.22
N GLU A 502 -1.23 20.48 -7.78
CA GLU A 502 -1.16 21.29 -6.55
C GLU A 502 -1.29 20.50 -5.26
N LEU A 503 -1.81 19.27 -5.32
CA LEU A 503 -2.09 18.45 -4.15
C LEU A 503 -0.82 18.23 -3.33
N ALA A 504 -0.90 18.43 -2.02
CA ALA A 504 0.26 18.25 -1.16
C ALA A 504 0.55 16.78 -0.86
N PRO A 505 1.83 16.39 -0.74
CA PRO A 505 2.22 15.02 -0.43
C PRO A 505 2.04 14.65 1.06
N VAL A 506 1.88 15.65 1.94
CA VAL A 506 1.79 15.48 3.39
C VAL A 506 0.81 16.49 3.97
N TRP A 507 0.10 16.10 4.99
CA TRP A 507 -0.90 16.92 5.66
C TRP A 507 -0.48 17.26 7.08
N ASP A 508 -0.46 18.57 7.41
CA ASP A 508 -0.19 19.06 8.77
C ASP A 508 -1.39 18.87 9.69
N GLU A 509 -2.60 18.91 9.13
CA GLU A 509 -3.85 18.88 9.88
C GLU A 509 -5.00 18.39 9.01
N THR A 510 -5.95 17.71 9.62
CA THR A 510 -7.20 17.27 8.98
C THR A 510 -8.39 17.66 9.83
N VAL A 511 -9.40 18.25 9.19
CA VAL A 511 -10.67 18.66 9.83
C VAL A 511 -11.87 18.20 9.00
N LEU A 512 -12.96 17.87 9.68
CA LEU A 512 -14.27 17.75 9.06
C LEU A 512 -14.93 19.14 9.05
N LEU A 513 -15.24 19.66 7.86
CA LEU A 513 -15.92 20.96 7.69
C LEU A 513 -17.42 20.80 7.69
N ALA A 514 -17.93 19.83 6.95
CA ALA A 514 -19.36 19.51 6.89
C ALA A 514 -19.55 18.03 6.57
N GLY A 515 -20.63 17.42 7.01
CA GLY A 515 -20.98 16.08 6.55
C GLY A 515 -21.71 15.20 7.55
N ASP A 516 -22.25 14.14 6.97
CA ASP A 516 -22.93 13.03 7.62
C ASP A 516 -22.72 11.79 6.76
N PRO A 517 -22.41 10.62 7.34
CA PRO A 517 -22.08 9.41 6.58
C PRO A 517 -23.17 8.95 5.59
N ASP A 518 -24.40 9.38 5.77
CA ASP A 518 -25.52 9.03 4.87
C ASP A 518 -25.68 9.99 3.70
N THR A 519 -24.95 11.13 3.67
CA THR A 519 -25.26 12.18 2.69
C THR A 519 -24.06 12.79 2.00
N HIS A 520 -23.05 13.21 2.72
CA HIS A 520 -21.85 13.85 2.16
C HIS A 520 -20.73 13.95 3.19
N ALA A 521 -19.52 14.17 2.71
CA ALA A 521 -18.35 14.51 3.53
C ALA A 521 -17.59 15.66 2.87
N VAL A 522 -17.21 16.66 3.66
CA VAL A 522 -16.27 17.72 3.26
C VAL A 522 -15.10 17.71 4.23
N ILE A 523 -13.99 17.21 3.74
CA ILE A 523 -12.73 17.12 4.50
C ILE A 523 -11.82 18.24 4.06
N GLY A 524 -11.29 18.96 5.05
CA GLY A 524 -10.23 19.95 4.88
C GLY A 524 -8.90 19.40 5.37
N ARG A 525 -7.84 19.57 4.57
CA ARG A 525 -6.48 19.15 4.92
C ARG A 525 -5.52 20.32 4.70
N ARG A 526 -4.72 20.63 5.72
CA ARG A 526 -3.76 21.72 5.68
C ARG A 526 -2.39 21.23 5.24
N ALA A 527 -1.74 22.01 4.39
CA ALA A 527 -0.33 21.87 4.06
C ALA A 527 0.31 23.27 4.01
N GLY A 528 1.13 23.58 5.01
CA GLY A 528 1.68 24.92 5.22
C GLY A 528 0.57 25.92 5.52
N ASP A 529 0.48 26.94 4.68
CA ASP A 529 -0.54 28.00 4.77
C ASP A 529 -1.78 27.80 3.90
N ARG A 530 -1.83 26.68 3.13
CA ARG A 530 -2.96 26.34 2.26
C ARG A 530 -3.80 25.19 2.84
N TRP A 531 -5.08 25.26 2.57
CA TRP A 531 -6.01 24.16 2.80
C TRP A 531 -6.48 23.57 1.48
N PHE A 532 -6.58 22.25 1.46
CA PHE A 532 -7.14 21.48 0.37
C PHE A 532 -8.45 20.88 0.86
N LEU A 533 -9.53 21.09 0.12
CA LEU A 533 -10.85 20.61 0.48
C LEU A 533 -11.29 19.54 -0.51
N GLY A 534 -11.79 18.41 0.01
CA GLY A 534 -12.44 17.37 -0.78
C GLY A 534 -13.88 17.20 -0.33
N GLY A 535 -14.82 17.52 -1.21
CA GLY A 535 -16.25 17.36 -0.98
C GLY A 535 -16.80 16.24 -1.84
N ILE A 536 -17.47 15.26 -1.24
CA ILE A 536 -18.11 14.13 -1.91
C ILE A 536 -19.53 13.97 -1.37
N ALA A 537 -20.49 13.67 -2.25
CA ALA A 537 -21.89 13.52 -1.88
C ALA A 537 -22.49 12.26 -2.50
N THR A 538 -23.56 11.76 -1.89
CA THR A 538 -24.38 10.68 -2.41
C THR A 538 -25.83 11.11 -2.56
N GLY A 539 -26.54 10.55 -3.54
CA GLY A 539 -27.94 10.85 -3.84
C GLY A 539 -28.09 12.08 -4.73
N ASP A 540 -29.22 12.77 -4.60
CA ASP A 540 -29.61 13.87 -5.50
C ASP A 540 -28.66 15.07 -5.45
N ALA A 541 -28.62 15.82 -6.56
CA ALA A 541 -27.87 17.07 -6.65
C ALA A 541 -28.24 18.02 -5.52
N ARG A 542 -27.23 18.71 -4.98
CA ARG A 542 -27.42 19.63 -3.83
C ARG A 542 -26.43 20.76 -3.82
N VAL A 543 -26.70 21.76 -2.98
CA VAL A 543 -25.73 22.77 -2.60
C VAL A 543 -25.17 22.38 -1.23
N ILE A 544 -23.85 22.32 -1.12
CA ILE A 544 -23.14 22.05 0.13
C ILE A 544 -22.59 23.36 0.66
N HIS A 545 -23.01 23.75 1.85
CA HIS A 545 -22.41 24.87 2.58
C HIS A 545 -21.14 24.40 3.29
N VAL A 546 -20.01 25.05 2.98
CA VAL A 546 -18.69 24.74 3.55
C VAL A 546 -18.24 25.90 4.44
N PRO A 547 -18.28 25.76 5.76
CA PRO A 547 -17.80 26.79 6.67
C PRO A 547 -16.27 26.87 6.61
N LEU A 548 -15.71 28.07 6.52
CA LEU A 548 -14.27 28.33 6.49
C LEU A 548 -13.70 28.85 7.82
N ASP A 549 -14.55 29.12 8.79
CA ASP A 549 -14.21 29.67 10.11
C ASP A 549 -13.23 28.76 10.90
N ARG A 550 -13.17 27.49 10.56
CA ARG A 550 -12.27 26.50 11.16
C ARG A 550 -10.88 26.45 10.52
N LEU A 551 -10.67 27.15 9.40
CA LEU A 551 -9.47 26.99 8.59
C LEU A 551 -8.35 27.99 8.92
N ASP A 552 -8.47 28.86 9.86
CA ASP A 552 -7.47 29.87 10.25
C ASP A 552 -6.73 30.52 9.05
N VAL A 553 -7.48 30.86 8.00
CA VAL A 553 -6.93 31.49 6.78
C VAL A 553 -7.12 33.01 6.76
N GLY A 554 -7.73 33.55 7.80
CA GLY A 554 -8.06 34.97 7.94
C GLY A 554 -9.23 35.41 7.04
N PRO A 555 -9.61 36.70 7.11
CA PRO A 555 -10.67 37.23 6.27
C PRO A 555 -10.24 37.37 4.82
N GLU A 556 -11.18 37.29 3.89
CA GLU A 556 -10.96 37.40 2.44
C GLU A 556 -10.00 36.33 1.89
N ALA A 557 -10.08 35.12 2.43
CA ALA A 557 -9.32 33.99 1.90
C ALA A 557 -9.62 33.79 0.41
N GLN A 558 -8.59 33.51 -0.35
CA GLN A 558 -8.72 33.15 -1.77
C GLN A 558 -9.14 31.69 -1.89
N VAL A 559 -10.18 31.41 -2.64
CA VAL A 559 -10.72 30.07 -2.85
C VAL A 559 -10.78 29.75 -4.34
N TRP A 560 -10.15 28.66 -4.74
CA TRP A 560 -10.30 28.08 -6.07
C TRP A 560 -10.96 26.71 -5.94
N ILE A 561 -12.06 26.51 -6.67
CA ILE A 561 -12.90 25.31 -6.59
C ILE A 561 -12.98 24.69 -7.97
N VAL A 562 -12.84 23.37 -8.04
CA VAL A 562 -13.14 22.52 -9.18
C VAL A 562 -14.30 21.62 -8.79
N THR A 563 -15.42 21.75 -9.47
CA THR A 563 -16.66 21.03 -9.18
C THR A 563 -17.27 20.47 -10.46
N ASP A 564 -18.37 19.76 -10.33
CA ASP A 564 -19.12 19.24 -11.47
C ASP A 564 -19.55 20.37 -12.41
N ALA A 565 -19.36 20.16 -13.71
CA ALA A 565 -19.90 21.06 -14.71
C ALA A 565 -21.44 21.01 -14.72
N PRO A 566 -22.13 22.13 -14.94
CA PRO A 566 -23.56 22.11 -15.12
C PRO A 566 -23.94 21.16 -16.26
N PRO A 567 -25.01 20.34 -16.10
CA PRO A 567 -25.45 19.43 -17.14
C PRO A 567 -25.85 20.20 -18.42
N THR A 568 -25.29 19.78 -19.56
CA THR A 568 -25.70 20.25 -20.87
C THR A 568 -26.54 19.18 -21.55
N PRO A 569 -27.44 19.54 -22.52
CA PRO A 569 -28.27 18.55 -23.20
C PRO A 569 -27.51 17.39 -23.85
N ASP A 570 -26.25 17.62 -24.22
CA ASP A 570 -25.41 16.69 -24.96
C ASP A 570 -24.34 15.99 -24.12
N THR A 571 -24.25 16.31 -22.81
CA THR A 571 -23.22 15.73 -21.92
C THR A 571 -23.90 14.93 -20.81
N PRO A 572 -23.52 13.66 -20.59
CA PRO A 572 -24.02 12.92 -19.44
C PRO A 572 -23.75 13.72 -18.13
N PRO A 573 -24.70 13.73 -17.19
CA PRO A 573 -24.58 14.52 -15.95
C PRO A 573 -23.34 14.19 -15.08
N ALA A 574 -22.72 13.05 -15.33
CA ALA A 574 -21.61 12.51 -14.53
C ALA A 574 -20.21 12.92 -15.03
N THR A 575 -20.10 13.60 -16.16
CA THR A 575 -18.80 13.94 -16.76
C THR A 575 -18.64 15.43 -16.99
N GLY A 576 -17.43 15.92 -16.73
CA GLY A 576 -17.02 17.29 -16.95
C GLY A 576 -16.84 18.08 -15.65
N LEU A 577 -15.87 18.96 -15.67
CA LEU A 577 -15.50 19.83 -14.55
C LEU A 577 -15.67 21.30 -14.92
N ALA A 578 -16.02 22.11 -13.91
CA ALA A 578 -16.05 23.55 -13.98
C ALA A 578 -15.22 24.14 -12.84
N GLU A 579 -14.66 25.34 -13.05
CA GLU A 579 -13.93 26.05 -12.00
C GLU A 579 -14.66 27.31 -11.55
N MET A 580 -14.46 27.66 -10.29
CA MET A 580 -14.88 28.93 -9.71
C MET A 580 -13.73 29.46 -8.85
N ALA A 581 -13.46 30.74 -8.97
CA ALA A 581 -12.55 31.46 -8.07
C ALA A 581 -13.34 32.57 -7.36
N THR A 582 -13.15 32.64 -6.05
CA THR A 582 -13.84 33.64 -5.21
C THR A 582 -12.97 34.03 -4.00
N THR A 583 -13.40 35.07 -3.28
CA THR A 583 -12.91 35.36 -1.92
C THR A 583 -14.00 35.08 -0.92
N ALA A 584 -13.67 34.56 0.22
CA ALA A 584 -14.64 34.22 1.26
C ALA A 584 -14.09 34.51 2.66
N THR A 585 -15.00 34.87 3.59
CA THR A 585 -14.65 35.12 5.00
C THR A 585 -15.21 34.02 5.90
N ASP A 586 -16.49 33.70 5.74
CA ASP A 586 -17.19 32.79 6.67
C ASP A 586 -17.49 31.42 6.07
N GLY A 587 -17.69 31.32 4.77
CA GLY A 587 -18.02 30.06 4.10
C GLY A 587 -18.28 30.24 2.61
N ILE A 588 -18.45 29.09 1.93
CA ILE A 588 -18.78 29.00 0.50
C ILE A 588 -19.91 27.98 0.28
N ASP A 589 -20.73 28.25 -0.71
CA ASP A 589 -21.76 27.34 -1.18
C ASP A 589 -21.33 26.72 -2.52
N VAL A 590 -21.22 25.36 -2.54
CA VAL A 590 -20.80 24.61 -3.72
C VAL A 590 -21.94 23.72 -4.21
N ALA A 591 -22.36 23.94 -5.45
CA ALA A 591 -23.33 23.08 -6.11
C ALA A 591 -22.63 21.83 -6.64
N VAL A 592 -23.17 20.66 -6.32
CA VAL A 592 -22.68 19.36 -6.79
C VAL A 592 -23.80 18.59 -7.49
N ALA A 593 -23.44 17.79 -8.47
CA ALA A 593 -24.38 16.93 -9.20
C ALA A 593 -24.92 15.79 -8.31
N ARG A 594 -25.81 14.96 -8.87
CA ARG A 594 -26.17 13.65 -8.26
C ARG A 594 -24.89 12.82 -8.11
N ASP A 595 -24.67 12.23 -6.94
CA ASP A 595 -23.46 11.47 -6.61
C ASP A 595 -22.19 12.24 -6.97
N GLY A 596 -22.24 13.56 -6.79
CA GLY A 596 -21.27 14.53 -7.22
C GLY A 596 -20.29 14.95 -6.14
N GLY A 597 -19.42 15.91 -6.50
CA GLY A 597 -18.43 16.40 -5.56
C GLY A 597 -17.62 17.59 -6.08
N PHE A 598 -16.59 17.94 -5.33
CA PHE A 598 -15.68 19.02 -5.66
C PHE A 598 -14.34 18.85 -4.97
N ALA A 599 -13.33 19.52 -5.50
CA ALA A 599 -12.07 19.77 -4.81
C ALA A 599 -11.78 21.27 -4.80
N ALA A 600 -11.15 21.77 -3.74
CA ALA A 600 -10.85 23.19 -3.64
C ALA A 600 -9.49 23.44 -2.96
N ILE A 601 -8.89 24.60 -3.25
CA ILE A 601 -7.74 25.13 -2.55
C ILE A 601 -8.15 26.44 -1.92
N VAL A 602 -7.87 26.58 -0.62
CA VAL A 602 -8.10 27.82 0.16
C VAL A 602 -6.75 28.33 0.64
N ALA A 603 -6.45 29.57 0.33
CA ALA A 603 -5.22 30.24 0.71
C ALA A 603 -5.51 31.58 1.41
N PRO A 604 -4.62 32.08 2.30
CA PRO A 604 -4.75 33.41 2.89
C PRO A 604 -4.83 34.49 1.83
N ALA A 605 -5.45 35.63 2.18
CA ALA A 605 -5.52 36.79 1.32
C ALA A 605 -4.13 37.21 0.80
N GLY A 606 -4.01 37.33 -0.52
CA GLY A 606 -2.75 37.75 -1.17
C GLY A 606 -1.68 36.62 -1.31
N ALA A 607 -1.97 35.42 -0.85
CA ALA A 607 -1.08 34.28 -1.08
C ALA A 607 -1.35 33.62 -2.46
N ASP A 608 -0.31 33.01 -3.03
CA ASP A 608 -0.47 32.25 -4.27
C ASP A 608 -1.27 30.97 -4.02
N VAL A 609 -2.38 30.82 -4.73
CA VAL A 609 -3.20 29.60 -4.72
C VAL A 609 -2.46 28.46 -5.42
N PHE A 610 -1.73 28.76 -6.49
CA PHE A 610 -1.04 27.80 -7.34
C PHE A 610 0.47 27.88 -7.13
N ARG A 611 1.08 26.75 -6.77
CA ARG A 611 2.52 26.63 -6.45
C ARG A 611 3.18 25.41 -7.07
N ALA A 612 2.38 24.55 -7.74
CA ALA A 612 2.92 23.36 -8.36
C ALA A 612 3.98 23.71 -9.42
N ALA A 613 5.01 22.91 -9.43
CA ALA A 613 6.05 22.95 -10.43
C ALA A 613 6.41 21.53 -10.87
N PRO A 614 6.74 21.33 -12.13
CA PRO A 614 7.31 20.05 -12.57
C PRO A 614 8.57 19.69 -11.79
N ARG A 615 8.82 18.40 -11.63
CA ARG A 615 10.07 17.91 -11.03
C ARG A 615 11.27 18.32 -11.88
N PRO A 616 12.41 18.64 -11.26
CA PRO A 616 13.62 18.97 -11.99
C PRO A 616 14.11 17.79 -12.82
N HIS A 617 14.79 18.10 -13.92
CA HIS A 617 15.46 17.11 -14.73
C HIS A 617 16.97 17.18 -14.50
N HIS A 618 17.52 16.23 -13.77
CA HIS A 618 18.94 16.15 -13.49
C HIS A 618 19.72 15.50 -14.65
N PRO A 619 20.97 15.92 -14.89
CA PRO A 619 21.86 15.23 -15.83
C PRO A 619 22.04 13.76 -15.43
N ALA A 620 22.13 12.89 -16.43
CA ALA A 620 22.42 11.49 -16.20
C ALA A 620 23.78 11.34 -15.52
N LEU A 621 23.86 10.41 -14.59
CA LEU A 621 25.11 9.90 -14.07
C LEU A 621 25.56 8.77 -15.01
N THR A 622 26.81 8.82 -15.47
CA THR A 622 27.34 7.84 -16.43
C THR A 622 28.31 6.90 -15.72
N VAL A 623 28.22 5.62 -16.02
CA VAL A 623 29.12 4.57 -15.49
C VAL A 623 29.83 3.88 -16.65
N HIS A 624 31.14 3.73 -16.54
CA HIS A 624 31.97 3.08 -17.55
C HIS A 624 32.85 1.97 -16.96
N PRO A 625 32.90 0.79 -17.60
CA PRO A 625 31.99 0.38 -18.65
C PRO A 625 30.58 0.04 -18.06
N PRO A 626 29.50 0.10 -18.85
CA PRO A 626 28.17 -0.29 -18.35
C PRO A 626 28.05 -1.78 -18.01
N ILE A 627 28.90 -2.61 -18.64
CA ILE A 627 29.11 -4.02 -18.33
C ILE A 627 30.60 -4.21 -18.07
N ALA A 628 30.96 -4.53 -16.84
CA ALA A 628 32.34 -4.73 -16.39
C ALA A 628 32.58 -6.22 -16.10
N GLU A 629 33.53 -6.83 -16.79
CA GLU A 629 33.93 -8.21 -16.52
C GLU A 629 34.93 -8.29 -15.36
N LEU A 630 34.84 -9.40 -14.62
CA LEU A 630 35.83 -9.72 -13.60
C LEU A 630 37.17 -10.07 -14.26
N GLY A 631 38.22 -9.35 -13.86
CA GLY A 631 39.59 -9.67 -14.21
C GLY A 631 40.10 -10.93 -13.49
N ALA A 632 41.33 -11.33 -13.82
CA ALA A 632 42.00 -12.48 -13.22
C ALA A 632 42.19 -12.34 -11.69
N ASP A 633 42.21 -11.12 -11.17
CA ASP A 633 42.25 -10.81 -9.72
C ASP A 633 40.88 -10.90 -9.05
N GLY A 634 39.83 -11.23 -9.78
CA GLY A 634 38.45 -11.35 -9.32
C GLY A 634 37.77 -10.01 -9.03
N ALA A 635 38.28 -8.91 -9.57
CA ALA A 635 37.67 -7.58 -9.47
C ALA A 635 37.20 -7.08 -10.84
N ALA A 636 36.10 -6.31 -10.86
CA ALA A 636 35.70 -5.52 -12.02
C ALA A 636 35.98 -4.04 -11.72
N THR A 637 36.54 -3.34 -12.69
CA THR A 637 36.77 -1.89 -12.54
C THR A 637 35.64 -1.12 -13.18
N ILE A 638 35.05 -0.18 -12.43
CA ILE A 638 34.06 0.78 -12.93
C ILE A 638 34.48 2.20 -12.60
N THR A 639 34.14 3.15 -13.45
CA THR A 639 34.37 4.58 -13.27
C THR A 639 33.11 5.38 -13.51
N THR A 640 33.03 6.57 -12.96
CA THR A 640 31.91 7.51 -13.16
C THR A 640 32.40 8.84 -13.70
N ASP A 641 31.50 9.63 -14.27
CA ASP A 641 31.78 10.97 -14.74
C ASP A 641 31.71 12.06 -13.65
N ALA A 642 31.31 11.68 -12.44
CA ALA A 642 31.20 12.55 -11.27
C ALA A 642 31.56 11.83 -9.98
N ASP A 643 31.82 12.57 -8.91
CA ASP A 643 31.93 12.01 -7.58
C ASP A 643 30.59 11.35 -7.18
N ALA A 644 30.69 10.14 -6.70
CA ALA A 644 29.53 9.32 -6.39
C ALA A 644 29.87 8.31 -5.28
N ARG A 645 28.87 7.67 -4.74
CA ARG A 645 28.98 6.53 -3.82
C ARG A 645 28.40 5.27 -4.44
N LEU A 646 28.87 4.12 -3.98
CA LEU A 646 28.35 2.83 -4.43
C LEU A 646 27.35 2.26 -3.44
N ARG A 647 26.31 1.66 -3.99
CA ARG A 647 25.43 0.73 -3.29
C ARG A 647 25.65 -0.65 -3.89
N LEU A 648 26.09 -1.58 -3.06
CA LEU A 648 26.49 -2.92 -3.48
C LEU A 648 25.45 -3.96 -3.08
N PRO A 649 25.31 -5.04 -3.85
CA PRO A 649 24.60 -6.23 -3.39
C PRO A 649 25.22 -6.77 -2.09
N ALA A 650 24.42 -7.51 -1.31
CA ALA A 650 24.88 -8.10 -0.06
C ALA A 650 26.09 -9.02 -0.26
N GLY A 651 27.11 -8.86 0.59
CA GLY A 651 28.32 -9.64 0.52
C GLY A 651 29.34 -9.21 -0.54
N TRP A 652 29.04 -8.17 -1.34
CA TRP A 652 29.98 -7.58 -2.28
C TRP A 652 30.85 -6.55 -1.59
N THR A 653 32.05 -6.30 -2.12
CA THR A 653 32.97 -5.28 -1.64
C THR A 653 33.45 -4.41 -2.78
N ALA A 654 33.81 -3.18 -2.49
CA ALA A 654 34.45 -2.29 -3.43
C ALA A 654 35.59 -1.52 -2.76
N GLU A 655 36.67 -1.32 -3.50
CA GLU A 655 37.79 -0.50 -3.12
C GLU A 655 37.88 0.70 -4.09
N ARG A 656 38.04 1.91 -3.56
CA ARG A 656 38.20 3.11 -4.37
C ARG A 656 39.62 3.16 -4.90
N VAL A 657 39.81 3.09 -6.19
CA VAL A 657 41.11 3.04 -6.85
C VAL A 657 41.52 4.39 -7.48
N THR A 658 40.53 5.23 -7.79
CA THR A 658 40.72 6.63 -8.22
C THR A 658 39.64 7.52 -7.62
N GLU A 659 39.68 8.82 -7.85
CA GLU A 659 38.66 9.74 -7.34
C GLU A 659 37.22 9.35 -7.81
N THR A 660 37.09 8.84 -9.02
CA THR A 660 35.83 8.44 -9.65
C THR A 660 35.80 6.96 -10.05
N GLY A 661 36.69 6.12 -9.51
CA GLY A 661 36.82 4.72 -9.92
C GLY A 661 36.92 3.75 -8.76
N TRP A 662 36.35 2.58 -8.96
CA TRP A 662 36.30 1.49 -7.97
C TRP A 662 36.68 0.15 -8.58
N ALA A 663 37.37 -0.69 -7.79
CA ALA A 663 37.48 -2.12 -8.01
C ALA A 663 36.40 -2.84 -7.21
N VAL A 664 35.46 -3.45 -7.90
CA VAL A 664 34.31 -4.14 -7.30
C VAL A 664 34.56 -5.65 -7.29
N ARG A 665 34.36 -6.28 -6.16
CA ARG A 665 34.49 -7.73 -5.96
C ARG A 665 33.14 -8.33 -5.57
N PRO A 666 32.57 -9.25 -6.36
CA PRO A 666 31.38 -9.99 -5.97
C PRO A 666 31.62 -10.83 -4.72
N GLY A 667 30.55 -11.07 -3.96
CA GLY A 667 30.56 -12.09 -2.93
C GLY A 667 30.75 -13.51 -3.52
N PRO A 668 31.08 -14.50 -2.67
CA PRO A 668 31.20 -15.88 -3.12
C PRO A 668 29.86 -16.35 -3.67
N GLY A 669 29.85 -16.88 -4.90
CA GLY A 669 28.65 -17.48 -5.47
C GLY A 669 28.09 -16.85 -6.74
N LEU A 670 28.73 -15.83 -7.33
CA LEU A 670 28.37 -15.36 -8.68
C LEU A 670 28.84 -16.42 -9.72
N PRO A 671 27.93 -17.20 -10.37
CA PRO A 671 28.32 -18.20 -11.35
C PRO A 671 28.86 -17.59 -12.65
N PRO A 672 29.62 -18.34 -13.45
CA PRO A 672 29.99 -17.89 -14.80
C PRO A 672 28.79 -17.48 -15.64
N GLY A 673 28.92 -16.39 -16.42
CA GLY A 673 27.86 -15.83 -17.24
C GLY A 673 26.76 -15.06 -16.46
N ARG A 674 26.77 -15.11 -15.12
CA ARG A 674 25.80 -14.37 -14.30
C ARG A 674 26.21 -12.92 -14.08
N LEU A 675 25.20 -12.06 -13.93
CA LEU A 675 25.32 -10.64 -13.71
C LEU A 675 24.99 -10.29 -12.25
N GLY A 676 25.71 -9.28 -11.72
CA GLY A 676 25.26 -8.55 -10.55
C GLY A 676 25.22 -7.06 -10.85
N VAL A 677 24.23 -6.37 -10.30
CA VAL A 677 24.04 -4.94 -10.53
C VAL A 677 24.65 -4.15 -9.38
N VAL A 678 25.50 -3.19 -9.71
CA VAL A 678 26.07 -2.19 -8.80
C VAL A 678 25.41 -0.87 -9.08
N THR A 679 24.81 -0.26 -8.07
CA THR A 679 24.21 1.07 -8.17
C THR A 679 25.24 2.12 -7.78
N VAL A 680 25.37 3.12 -8.59
CA VAL A 680 26.15 4.32 -8.34
C VAL A 680 25.21 5.46 -8.07
N GLU A 681 25.43 6.20 -6.98
CA GLU A 681 24.58 7.29 -6.53
C GLU A 681 25.35 8.60 -6.47
N ARG A 682 24.75 9.66 -6.94
CA ARG A 682 25.17 11.03 -6.71
C ARG A 682 24.07 11.76 -5.96
N ASP A 683 24.42 12.44 -4.87
CA ASP A 683 23.48 13.32 -4.19
C ASP A 683 23.06 14.44 -5.16
N GLY A 684 21.77 14.58 -5.40
CA GLY A 684 21.20 15.70 -6.14
C GLY A 684 20.97 16.90 -5.23
N ASP A 685 20.67 18.05 -5.83
CA ASP A 685 20.20 19.22 -5.08
C ASP A 685 18.84 18.92 -4.42
N ASP A 686 18.14 17.92 -4.94
CA ASP A 686 16.91 17.38 -4.38
C ASP A 686 17.20 16.12 -3.56
N VAL A 687 16.17 15.73 -2.84
CA VAL A 687 16.20 14.66 -1.87
C VAL A 687 16.32 13.25 -2.47
N VAL A 688 16.02 13.11 -3.78
CA VAL A 688 16.16 11.85 -4.51
C VAL A 688 17.52 11.81 -5.17
N PRO A 689 18.43 10.88 -4.77
CA PRO A 689 19.74 10.79 -5.41
C PRO A 689 19.58 10.32 -6.86
N VAL A 690 20.37 10.93 -7.76
CA VAL A 690 20.48 10.45 -9.14
C VAL A 690 21.29 9.17 -9.14
N VAL A 691 20.75 8.10 -9.74
CA VAL A 691 21.41 6.81 -9.79
C VAL A 691 21.76 6.38 -11.22
N ALA A 692 22.77 5.55 -11.33
CA ALA A 692 23.14 4.80 -12.52
C ALA A 692 23.57 3.39 -12.13
N HIS A 693 23.61 2.49 -13.08
CA HIS A 693 23.90 1.08 -12.81
C HIS A 693 25.04 0.58 -13.68
N ALA A 694 25.96 -0.16 -13.10
CA ALA A 694 26.91 -1.00 -13.79
C ALA A 694 26.56 -2.47 -13.59
N ARG A 695 26.62 -3.28 -14.65
CA ARG A 695 26.51 -4.72 -14.53
C ARG A 695 27.91 -5.30 -14.39
N VAL A 696 28.13 -6.09 -13.34
CA VAL A 696 29.38 -6.82 -13.13
C VAL A 696 29.14 -8.25 -13.53
N VAL A 697 29.96 -8.78 -14.45
CA VAL A 697 29.79 -10.10 -15.07
C VAL A 697 30.95 -10.99 -14.66
N ARG A 698 30.64 -12.21 -14.22
CA ARG A 698 31.63 -13.27 -14.20
C ARG A 698 31.73 -13.88 -15.58
N PRO A 699 32.90 -13.82 -16.25
CA PRO A 699 33.09 -14.34 -17.59
C PRO A 699 32.67 -15.80 -17.73
N LEU A 700 32.18 -16.17 -18.91
CA LEU A 700 31.89 -17.55 -19.29
C LEU A 700 33.15 -18.42 -19.21
N THR A 701 33.01 -19.63 -18.72
CA THR A 701 34.08 -20.66 -18.68
C THR A 701 33.76 -21.78 -19.68
N PRO A 702 34.71 -22.66 -20.03
CA PRO A 702 34.42 -23.77 -20.94
C PRO A 702 33.19 -24.56 -20.51
N GLY A 703 32.25 -24.74 -21.46
CA GLY A 703 30.95 -25.37 -21.22
C GLY A 703 29.92 -24.98 -22.28
N GLU A 704 28.73 -25.54 -22.14
CA GLU A 704 27.54 -25.20 -22.90
C GLU A 704 26.59 -24.43 -21.99
N TYR A 705 25.99 -23.37 -22.51
CA TYR A 705 25.06 -22.50 -21.77
C TYR A 705 23.79 -22.30 -22.58
N ALA A 706 22.66 -22.78 -22.08
CA ALA A 706 21.37 -22.47 -22.69
C ALA A 706 21.08 -20.96 -22.55
N LEU A 707 20.59 -20.34 -23.63
CA LEU A 707 20.27 -18.91 -23.60
C LEU A 707 19.11 -18.62 -22.63
N SER A 708 18.20 -19.57 -22.44
CA SER A 708 17.14 -19.43 -21.43
C SER A 708 17.66 -19.36 -19.98
N GLU A 709 18.86 -19.86 -19.71
CA GLU A 709 19.51 -19.81 -18.40
C GLU A 709 20.42 -18.59 -18.22
N LEU A 710 20.88 -17.96 -19.33
CA LEU A 710 21.71 -16.77 -19.26
C LEU A 710 20.87 -15.51 -18.99
N PRO A 711 21.39 -14.55 -18.22
CA PRO A 711 20.70 -13.26 -18.02
C PRO A 711 20.72 -12.46 -19.32
N MET A 712 19.57 -11.93 -19.69
CA MET A 712 19.47 -10.90 -20.71
C MET A 712 20.04 -9.58 -20.18
N ILE A 713 20.81 -8.88 -20.99
CA ILE A 713 21.32 -7.56 -20.67
C ILE A 713 20.36 -6.45 -21.11
N ALA A 714 19.53 -6.74 -22.08
CA ALA A 714 18.40 -5.95 -22.53
C ALA A 714 17.43 -6.84 -23.28
N PHE A 715 16.15 -6.49 -23.26
CA PHE A 715 15.15 -7.10 -24.14
C PHE A 715 14.07 -6.08 -24.51
N VAL A 716 13.39 -6.37 -25.60
CA VAL A 716 12.12 -5.77 -26.02
C VAL A 716 11.22 -6.93 -26.42
N ASN A 717 9.95 -6.88 -26.05
CA ASN A 717 8.93 -7.81 -26.49
C ASN A 717 7.60 -7.08 -26.53
N GLU A 718 6.88 -7.07 -27.64
CA GLU A 718 5.68 -6.27 -27.78
C GLU A 718 4.49 -6.82 -27.00
N ASP A 719 4.46 -8.12 -26.77
CA ASP A 719 3.37 -8.79 -26.08
C ASP A 719 3.89 -9.57 -24.87
N GLY A 720 3.84 -8.92 -23.71
CA GLY A 720 4.31 -9.50 -22.46
C GLY A 720 5.84 -9.55 -22.30
N PRO A 721 6.33 -10.34 -21.35
CA PRO A 721 7.77 -10.58 -21.14
C PRO A 721 8.34 -11.55 -22.20
N VAL A 722 9.67 -11.61 -22.30
CA VAL A 722 10.34 -12.73 -22.97
C VAL A 722 10.30 -13.94 -22.04
N GLU A 723 9.56 -14.97 -22.43
CA GLU A 723 9.38 -16.14 -21.59
C GLU A 723 10.60 -17.09 -21.65
N ARG A 724 10.85 -17.77 -20.53
CA ARG A 724 11.94 -18.75 -20.41
C ARG A 724 11.37 -20.15 -20.25
N ASP A 725 11.79 -21.03 -21.13
CA ASP A 725 11.38 -22.46 -21.20
C ASP A 725 9.85 -22.63 -21.34
N GLN A 726 9.20 -21.62 -21.89
CA GLN A 726 7.75 -21.55 -22.20
C GLN A 726 7.56 -20.76 -23.50
N SER A 727 6.40 -20.94 -24.17
CA SER A 727 5.97 -20.08 -25.26
C SER A 727 5.63 -18.67 -24.70
N ASN A 728 5.41 -17.70 -25.57
CA ASN A 728 5.04 -16.36 -25.11
C ASN A 728 3.69 -16.37 -24.39
N GLY A 729 3.65 -15.92 -23.14
CA GLY A 729 2.41 -15.57 -22.45
C GLY A 729 2.18 -14.06 -22.55
N ALA A 730 0.94 -13.62 -22.75
CA ALA A 730 0.63 -12.22 -23.04
C ALA A 730 0.71 -11.30 -21.82
N GLY A 731 0.88 -11.82 -20.62
CA GLY A 731 0.71 -11.07 -19.38
C GLY A 731 1.96 -11.00 -18.50
N ASN A 732 2.09 -11.95 -17.62
CA ASN A 732 3.10 -11.96 -16.57
C ASN A 732 4.21 -12.99 -16.86
N PRO A 733 5.44 -12.79 -16.34
CA PRO A 733 6.47 -13.79 -16.44
C PRO A 733 6.00 -15.16 -15.91
N GLY A 734 6.16 -16.21 -16.73
CA GLY A 734 5.79 -17.57 -16.38
C GLY A 734 4.34 -17.96 -16.69
N ASP A 735 3.58 -17.16 -17.41
CA ASP A 735 2.21 -17.46 -17.82
C ASP A 735 2.12 -18.15 -19.22
N GLY A 736 3.25 -18.37 -19.86
CA GLY A 736 3.35 -19.11 -21.12
C GLY A 736 2.98 -20.60 -20.97
N ARG A 737 2.84 -21.28 -22.11
CA ARG A 737 2.58 -22.71 -22.17
C ARG A 737 3.87 -23.48 -22.51
N PRO A 738 3.90 -24.81 -22.37
CA PRO A 738 4.99 -25.60 -22.90
C PRO A 738 5.19 -25.34 -24.41
N MET A 739 6.40 -24.98 -24.80
CA MET A 739 6.74 -24.68 -26.22
C MET A 739 6.44 -25.85 -27.12
N ARG A 740 5.73 -25.57 -28.22
CA ARG A 740 5.36 -26.62 -29.19
C ARG A 740 5.34 -26.07 -30.61
N VAL A 741 6.21 -26.60 -31.45
CA VAL A 741 6.30 -26.21 -32.86
C VAL A 741 6.05 -27.39 -33.77
N ALA A 742 5.05 -27.29 -34.64
CA ALA A 742 4.64 -28.35 -35.60
C ALA A 742 4.41 -29.70 -34.90
N GLY A 743 3.82 -29.70 -33.70
CA GLY A 743 3.52 -30.89 -32.91
C GLY A 743 4.68 -31.42 -32.09
N GLN A 744 5.88 -30.88 -32.17
CA GLN A 744 7.04 -31.27 -31.37
C GLN A 744 7.13 -30.36 -30.15
N GLU A 745 7.27 -30.94 -28.95
CA GLU A 745 7.46 -30.21 -27.69
C GLU A 745 8.95 -29.98 -27.42
N PHE A 746 9.25 -28.83 -26.78
CA PHE A 746 10.62 -28.45 -26.38
C PHE A 746 10.62 -28.03 -24.94
N GLU A 747 11.63 -28.48 -24.17
CA GLU A 747 11.75 -28.18 -22.74
C GLU A 747 12.53 -26.89 -22.45
N ARG A 748 13.33 -26.41 -23.43
CA ARG A 748 14.21 -25.25 -23.24
C ARG A 748 14.10 -24.28 -24.40
N GLY A 749 14.10 -23.01 -24.08
CA GLY A 749 14.09 -21.95 -25.06
C GLY A 749 13.60 -20.62 -24.56
N LEU A 750 13.28 -19.72 -25.50
CA LEU A 750 12.72 -18.41 -25.23
C LEU A 750 11.46 -18.23 -26.07
N GLY A 751 10.34 -17.93 -25.40
CA GLY A 751 9.10 -17.54 -26.04
C GLY A 751 9.05 -16.03 -26.22
N THR A 752 8.76 -15.58 -27.44
CA THR A 752 8.75 -14.16 -27.82
C THR A 752 7.56 -13.83 -28.70
N ALA A 753 7.13 -12.56 -28.71
CA ALA A 753 6.17 -12.03 -29.68
C ALA A 753 6.79 -10.87 -30.49
N PRO A 754 6.64 -10.84 -31.82
CA PRO A 754 7.13 -9.75 -32.66
C PRO A 754 6.41 -8.40 -32.35
N TYR A 755 7.13 -7.28 -32.21
CA TYR A 755 8.56 -7.15 -32.32
C TYR A 755 9.27 -7.55 -31.03
N SER A 756 10.32 -8.37 -31.10
CA SER A 756 11.13 -8.73 -29.93
C SER A 756 12.63 -8.73 -30.21
N GLU A 757 13.41 -8.39 -29.19
CA GLU A 757 14.85 -8.57 -29.08
C GLU A 757 15.21 -9.13 -27.71
N ALA A 758 16.04 -10.16 -27.66
CA ALA A 758 16.64 -10.69 -26.46
C ALA A 758 18.17 -10.63 -26.60
N ARG A 759 18.86 -9.84 -25.76
CA ARG A 759 20.28 -9.54 -25.84
C ARG A 759 21.06 -10.18 -24.69
N PHE A 760 22.20 -10.82 -25.03
CA PHE A 760 23.06 -11.54 -24.11
C PHE A 760 24.49 -11.04 -24.19
N HIS A 761 25.17 -10.93 -23.05
CA HIS A 761 26.60 -10.63 -23.00
C HIS A 761 27.43 -11.90 -23.04
N LEU A 762 28.31 -12.06 -24.04
CA LEU A 762 29.18 -13.21 -24.20
C LEU A 762 30.66 -12.89 -23.92
N GLY A 763 31.03 -11.61 -23.98
CA GLY A 763 32.38 -11.14 -23.70
C GLY A 763 33.48 -11.67 -24.65
N GLY A 764 33.11 -12.04 -25.88
CA GLY A 764 34.03 -12.61 -26.86
C GLY A 764 34.48 -14.05 -26.61
N ARG A 765 33.84 -14.77 -25.68
CA ARG A 765 34.31 -16.08 -25.18
C ARG A 765 33.62 -17.28 -25.83
N ALA A 766 32.42 -17.10 -26.37
CA ALA A 766 31.72 -18.18 -27.07
C ALA A 766 32.19 -18.31 -28.53
N GLU A 767 32.26 -19.54 -29.01
CA GLU A 767 32.74 -19.86 -30.36
C GLU A 767 31.59 -20.27 -31.29
N LEU A 768 30.55 -20.89 -30.74
CA LEU A 768 29.45 -21.43 -31.50
C LEU A 768 28.13 -21.12 -30.83
N CYS A 769 27.11 -20.73 -31.63
CA CYS A 769 25.73 -20.65 -31.22
C CYS A 769 24.89 -21.63 -32.01
N THR A 770 24.18 -22.50 -31.33
CA THR A 770 23.29 -23.49 -31.95
C THR A 770 21.88 -23.36 -31.41
N GLY A 771 20.91 -23.82 -32.20
CA GLY A 771 19.49 -23.79 -31.79
C GLY A 771 18.55 -23.97 -32.94
N ALA A 772 17.28 -23.76 -32.66
CA ALA A 772 16.24 -23.74 -33.68
C ALA A 772 15.19 -22.70 -33.36
N VAL A 773 14.38 -22.32 -34.33
CA VAL A 773 13.33 -21.32 -34.15
C VAL A 773 12.11 -21.65 -34.99
N GLY A 774 10.92 -21.40 -34.45
CA GLY A 774 9.65 -21.62 -35.13
C GLY A 774 8.51 -20.80 -34.55
N VAL A 775 7.35 -20.92 -35.16
CA VAL A 775 6.10 -20.35 -34.63
C VAL A 775 5.44 -21.41 -33.76
N ASP A 776 5.07 -21.04 -32.53
CA ASP A 776 4.37 -21.94 -31.62
C ASP A 776 3.01 -22.36 -32.17
N ASP A 777 2.58 -23.58 -31.85
CA ASP A 777 1.32 -24.17 -32.32
C ASP A 777 0.07 -23.49 -31.80
N GLU A 778 0.21 -22.67 -30.77
CA GLU A 778 -0.91 -21.87 -30.19
C GLU A 778 -1.23 -20.59 -30.99
N SER A 779 -0.31 -20.17 -31.87
CA SER A 779 -0.50 -18.98 -32.69
C SER A 779 -0.51 -19.27 -34.17
N ALA A 780 -1.06 -18.37 -34.96
CA ALA A 780 -1.11 -18.44 -36.42
C ALA A 780 -0.30 -17.28 -37.02
N GLY A 781 0.20 -17.42 -38.23
CA GLY A 781 0.91 -16.34 -38.96
C GLY A 781 2.36 -16.69 -39.25
N SER A 782 3.14 -15.66 -39.48
CA SER A 782 4.55 -15.79 -39.89
C SER A 782 5.40 -14.69 -39.24
N ALA A 783 6.66 -15.00 -38.99
CA ALA A 783 7.63 -14.03 -38.49
C ALA A 783 8.92 -14.09 -39.31
N ARG A 784 9.63 -12.97 -39.36
CA ARG A 784 11.03 -12.90 -39.75
C ARG A 784 11.87 -13.00 -38.48
N VAL A 785 12.77 -13.93 -38.44
CA VAL A 785 13.69 -14.13 -37.31
C VAL A 785 15.11 -13.86 -37.72
N SER A 786 15.91 -13.30 -36.81
CA SER A 786 17.33 -13.03 -37.07
C SER A 786 18.18 -13.18 -35.83
N VAL A 787 19.42 -13.58 -35.99
CA VAL A 787 20.46 -13.56 -34.97
C VAL A 787 21.49 -12.50 -35.32
N LEU A 788 21.78 -11.59 -34.38
CA LEU A 788 22.76 -10.55 -34.56
C LEU A 788 23.96 -10.78 -33.63
N ALA A 789 25.15 -10.64 -34.17
CA ALA A 789 26.43 -10.68 -33.47
C ALA A 789 27.03 -9.26 -33.47
N ASP A 790 27.18 -8.62 -32.32
CA ASP A 790 27.61 -7.22 -32.17
C ASP A 790 26.85 -6.31 -33.14
N ASP A 791 25.52 -6.42 -33.12
CA ASP A 791 24.54 -5.71 -33.97
C ASP A 791 24.60 -6.02 -35.48
N ARG A 792 25.45 -6.94 -35.92
CA ARG A 792 25.50 -7.39 -37.31
C ARG A 792 24.68 -8.68 -37.49
N GLU A 793 23.72 -8.67 -38.37
CA GLU A 793 22.93 -9.87 -38.72
C GLU A 793 23.85 -10.97 -39.31
N ILE A 794 23.83 -12.12 -38.67
CA ILE A 794 24.59 -13.33 -39.08
C ILE A 794 23.70 -14.51 -39.50
N PHE A 795 22.42 -14.43 -39.19
CA PHE A 795 21.40 -15.40 -39.59
C PHE A 795 20.07 -14.69 -39.75
N ALA A 796 19.30 -15.08 -40.75
CA ALA A 796 17.90 -14.68 -40.88
C ALA A 796 17.08 -15.76 -41.56
N ALA A 797 15.82 -15.93 -41.17
CA ALA A 797 14.88 -16.86 -41.77
C ALA A 797 13.44 -16.35 -41.65
N GLY A 798 12.56 -16.84 -42.48
CA GLY A 798 11.12 -16.74 -42.30
C GLY A 798 10.60 -18.01 -41.63
N VAL A 799 9.81 -17.85 -40.59
CA VAL A 799 9.14 -18.98 -39.89
C VAL A 799 7.62 -18.77 -39.98
N THR A 800 6.88 -19.90 -40.07
CA THR A 800 5.43 -19.88 -40.31
C THR A 800 4.75 -20.98 -39.47
N ALA A 801 3.59 -20.69 -38.91
CA ALA A 801 2.79 -21.60 -38.11
C ALA A 801 2.58 -22.94 -38.80
N GLY A 802 2.68 -24.03 -38.04
CA GLY A 802 2.54 -25.42 -38.55
C GLY A 802 3.70 -25.90 -39.41
N LYS A 803 4.81 -25.17 -39.53
CA LYS A 803 6.05 -25.64 -40.19
C LYS A 803 7.06 -26.09 -39.13
N PRO A 804 7.89 -27.11 -39.45
CA PRO A 804 8.99 -27.51 -38.57
C PRO A 804 9.92 -26.34 -38.22
N VAL A 805 10.60 -26.46 -37.11
CA VAL A 805 11.62 -25.50 -36.70
C VAL A 805 12.72 -25.31 -37.75
N THR A 806 13.23 -24.11 -37.87
CA THR A 806 14.42 -23.78 -38.66
C THR A 806 15.64 -23.85 -37.76
N THR A 807 16.56 -24.76 -37.99
CA THR A 807 17.78 -24.93 -37.21
C THR A 807 18.89 -23.98 -37.68
N PHE A 808 19.74 -23.59 -36.74
CA PHE A 808 20.92 -22.78 -37.02
C PHE A 808 22.16 -23.29 -36.24
N SER A 809 23.32 -23.07 -36.82
CA SER A 809 24.63 -23.30 -36.20
C SER A 809 25.58 -22.25 -36.69
N LEU A 810 25.96 -21.32 -35.83
CA LEU A 810 26.59 -20.06 -36.21
C LEU A 810 27.93 -19.89 -35.50
N ASP A 811 28.97 -19.58 -36.27
CA ASP A 811 30.27 -19.16 -35.74
C ASP A 811 30.14 -17.77 -35.12
N ILE A 812 30.41 -17.67 -33.82
CA ILE A 812 30.33 -16.43 -33.02
C ILE A 812 31.64 -16.14 -32.29
N GLN A 813 32.76 -16.63 -32.83
CA GLN A 813 34.07 -16.39 -32.25
C GLN A 813 34.35 -14.87 -32.13
N GLY A 814 34.70 -14.41 -30.90
CA GLY A 814 34.99 -13.00 -30.61
C GLY A 814 33.77 -12.10 -30.51
N VAL A 815 32.55 -12.63 -30.54
CA VAL A 815 31.31 -11.86 -30.38
C VAL A 815 31.08 -11.48 -28.91
N HIS A 816 30.92 -10.19 -28.63
CA HIS A 816 30.66 -9.70 -27.30
C HIS A 816 29.18 -9.72 -26.91
N THR A 817 28.30 -9.41 -27.87
CA THR A 817 26.86 -9.35 -27.64
C THR A 817 26.13 -10.17 -28.70
N LEU A 818 25.27 -11.08 -28.27
CA LEU A 818 24.35 -11.82 -29.11
C LEU A 818 22.93 -11.31 -28.94
N CYS A 819 22.20 -11.12 -30.05
CA CYS A 819 20.79 -10.72 -30.02
C CYS A 819 19.96 -11.70 -30.84
N LEU A 820 18.90 -12.23 -30.26
CA LEU A 820 17.83 -12.92 -30.94
C LEU A 820 16.71 -11.93 -31.21
N ARG A 821 16.27 -11.81 -32.47
CA ARG A 821 15.23 -10.86 -32.87
C ARG A 821 14.12 -11.56 -33.63
N SER A 822 12.87 -11.22 -33.35
CA SER A 822 11.71 -11.61 -34.15
C SER A 822 10.90 -10.38 -34.58
N GLU A 823 10.46 -10.39 -35.85
CA GLU A 823 9.72 -9.30 -36.48
C GLU A 823 8.48 -9.91 -37.17
N ALA A 824 7.33 -9.23 -37.15
CA ALA A 824 6.15 -9.65 -37.86
C ALA A 824 6.44 -9.69 -39.39
N ALA A 825 6.05 -10.74 -40.07
CA ALA A 825 6.26 -10.84 -41.51
C ALA A 825 5.33 -9.90 -42.33
N GLY A 826 4.19 -9.51 -41.74
CA GLY A 826 3.22 -8.60 -42.33
C GLY A 826 2.28 -7.98 -41.33
N PRO A 827 1.43 -7.01 -41.71
CA PRO A 827 0.55 -6.30 -40.78
C PRO A 827 -0.48 -7.18 -40.05
N GLY A 828 -0.74 -8.39 -40.55
CA GLY A 828 -1.67 -9.36 -39.92
C GLY A 828 -0.98 -10.35 -38.99
N ASP A 829 0.33 -10.28 -38.83
CA ASP A 829 1.13 -11.20 -38.03
C ASP A 829 1.52 -10.62 -36.66
N VAL A 830 0.78 -9.63 -36.19
CA VAL A 830 0.91 -9.10 -34.83
C VAL A 830 0.36 -10.12 -33.86
N GLY A 831 1.11 -10.43 -32.79
CA GLY A 831 0.71 -11.45 -31.79
C GLY A 831 1.06 -12.91 -32.21
N VAL A 832 1.97 -13.10 -33.16
CA VAL A 832 2.55 -14.41 -33.46
C VAL A 832 3.54 -14.80 -32.39
N HIS A 833 3.39 -15.97 -31.76
CA HIS A 833 4.36 -16.49 -30.79
C HIS A 833 5.51 -17.17 -31.47
N VAL A 834 6.72 -16.76 -31.21
CA VAL A 834 7.96 -17.30 -31.79
C VAL A 834 8.80 -17.91 -30.69
N ASP A 835 9.08 -19.22 -30.84
CA ASP A 835 9.91 -19.97 -29.92
C ASP A 835 11.32 -20.15 -30.47
N TRP A 836 12.32 -19.68 -29.73
CA TRP A 836 13.72 -19.95 -29.92
C TRP A 836 14.11 -21.17 -29.07
N VAL A 837 14.01 -22.37 -29.64
CA VAL A 837 14.12 -23.64 -28.91
C VAL A 837 15.53 -24.19 -28.94
N ASP A 838 15.96 -24.82 -27.84
CA ASP A 838 17.29 -25.42 -27.64
C ASP A 838 18.44 -24.48 -28.03
N ALA A 839 18.21 -23.14 -27.87
CA ALA A 839 19.21 -22.15 -28.22
C ALA A 839 20.31 -22.12 -27.14
N SER A 840 21.55 -22.42 -27.55
CA SER A 840 22.70 -22.47 -26.64
C SER A 840 23.97 -21.86 -27.25
N VAL A 841 24.89 -21.44 -26.37
CA VAL A 841 26.24 -20.99 -26.76
C VAL A 841 27.29 -21.92 -26.16
N HIS A 842 28.35 -22.20 -26.95
CA HIS A 842 29.41 -23.12 -26.59
C HIS A 842 30.72 -22.39 -26.40
N VAL A 843 31.38 -22.65 -25.29
CA VAL A 843 32.71 -22.11 -24.93
C VAL A 843 33.69 -23.28 -24.85
N THR A 844 34.65 -23.38 -25.78
CA THR A 844 35.56 -24.56 -25.84
C THR A 844 36.92 -24.27 -25.20
N SER A 845 37.40 -23.01 -25.25
CA SER A 845 38.67 -22.64 -24.64
C SER A 845 38.62 -21.27 -24.02
N VAL A 846 39.32 -21.10 -22.90
CA VAL A 846 39.60 -19.76 -22.37
C VAL A 846 40.85 -19.25 -23.11
N ASN A 847 40.67 -18.51 -24.17
CA ASN A 847 41.77 -17.67 -24.65
C ASN A 847 41.97 -16.54 -23.64
N PRO A 848 43.18 -16.36 -23.10
CA PRO A 848 43.45 -15.40 -22.00
C PRO A 848 43.25 -13.96 -22.38
#